data_dc686df1f51b8286c9a43824c8876cda
#
_entry.id   dc686df1f51b8286c9a43824c8876cda
#
_cell.length_a   1.000
_cell.length_b   1.000
_cell.length_c   1.000
_cell.angle_alpha   90.00
_cell.angle_beta   90.00
_cell.angle_gamma   90.00
#
_symmetry.space_group_name_H-M   'P 1'
#
loop_
_entity.id
_entity.type
_entity.pdbx_description
1 polymer ?
#
loop_
_entity_poly.entity_id
_entity_poly.type
_entity_poly.pdbx_seq_one_letter_code
_entity_poly.pdbx_strand_id
1 'polypeptide(L)'
;MMMASVMQAAEKLDLKSITSGAFSASYVTGINPIEGTDLYASISSDGKQVVSYSFKTGKQVAVLFDVEAAKAPMKSVEGYVMSPDGKKMLVFTKSKAVYRRSFKAEYFIYDIARKTIKKLSEGENQQVATWSPDSRHIAFVKDNNIFVTDGEKEVQVTKDGKFNEVINGIPDWVYEEEFAFNRAFAWNADGTSLGWIRFDESHVKTYSLQLFEGAKPTRSEFHDYPGEYSYKYPKAGQDNSKVSLWSYDMKTGKTLALDVPVDVDGYYPRIKTTPDANSLIVYTMNRHQDDMRLYSVNPFTGKSKQLIQESVPKFIKEEVMENSIVGKKNILLPSDRDGYMHLYLYDMNGKLIRQVEKGNYDVTAIYGMDEKTGDIYFQAAMLNAHDRQVYVAHKNGKVERLTSQEGSNSAYFSGDYRYFVNNWSNYSHPYVYTVRNNKGKVIKTLEDNKKLLEKTKQYNWGKRETFTFTTSEGVKLDGWMVKPVDFDASKKYPVILFQYSGPGSQQVLNSWSTGSMGSGGAFDYYLAQEGFIVACVDGRGTGARGAEFEKCTYLRLGDLESKDQVETALYMGSLPYVDKGNIGIWGWSYGGFNTLMSMSEGRPVFKAGVAVAPPTCYRFYDTVYTERYMRTPQENEEGYKVNPIERADKQHGALLICHGLADDNVHPQNTFEYSEALVQADKDFKELWYTNRNHGISGGNTRNHLLRQITNWFKDKMK
;
A
#
# COMPACT_ATOMS: atom_id res chain seq x y z
N MET A 1 -4.62 46.47 36.84
CA MET A 1 -5.45 46.12 35.65
C MET A 1 -5.18 44.68 35.27
N MET A 2 -6.03 43.75 35.70
CA MET A 2 -5.99 42.37 35.21
C MET A 2 -6.53 42.38 33.78
N MET A 3 -5.69 42.11 32.79
CA MET A 3 -6.17 41.79 31.47
C MET A 3 -6.82 40.39 31.54
N ALA A 4 -8.14 40.36 31.53
CA ALA A 4 -8.87 39.16 31.27
C ALA A 4 -8.56 38.75 29.81
N SER A 5 -7.76 37.70 29.61
CA SER A 5 -7.64 37.08 28.30
C SER A 5 -9.01 36.49 27.94
N VAL A 6 -9.72 37.10 27.03
CA VAL A 6 -10.89 36.50 26.41
C VAL A 6 -10.40 35.22 25.72
N MET A 7 -10.63 34.06 26.31
CA MET A 7 -10.45 32.78 25.63
C MET A 7 -11.43 32.79 24.45
N GLN A 8 -10.91 32.99 23.25
CA GLN A 8 -11.69 32.85 22.02
C GLN A 8 -12.19 31.39 21.97
N ALA A 9 -13.49 31.21 21.78
CA ALA A 9 -14.05 29.87 21.64
C ALA A 9 -13.40 29.19 20.43
N ALA A 10 -13.03 27.92 20.60
CA ALA A 10 -12.42 27.15 19.51
C ALA A 10 -13.37 27.05 18.30
N GLU A 11 -12.81 27.15 17.11
CA GLU A 11 -13.55 27.05 15.86
C GLU A 11 -14.07 25.61 15.67
N LYS A 12 -15.22 25.49 15.03
CA LYS A 12 -15.78 24.20 14.66
C LYS A 12 -15.12 23.66 13.40
N LEU A 13 -14.84 22.35 13.41
CA LEU A 13 -14.45 21.62 12.22
C LEU A 13 -15.60 21.54 11.21
N ASP A 14 -15.31 21.59 9.93
CA ASP A 14 -16.26 21.39 8.86
C ASP A 14 -15.71 20.44 7.79
N LEU A 15 -16.61 19.70 7.12
CA LEU A 15 -16.23 18.66 6.16
C LEU A 15 -15.54 19.22 4.93
N LYS A 16 -15.89 20.43 4.49
CA LYS A 16 -15.27 21.06 3.32
C LYS A 16 -13.78 21.36 3.58
N SER A 17 -13.46 21.92 4.74
CA SER A 17 -12.08 22.16 5.17
C SER A 17 -11.30 20.85 5.31
N ILE A 18 -11.90 19.80 5.90
CA ILE A 18 -11.28 18.49 6.04
C ILE A 18 -10.96 17.91 4.66
N THR A 19 -11.91 17.89 3.74
CA THR A 19 -11.74 17.26 2.42
C THR A 19 -10.95 18.09 1.41
N SER A 20 -10.79 19.40 1.65
CA SER A 20 -9.93 20.26 0.83
C SER A 20 -8.46 20.24 1.24
N GLY A 21 -8.10 19.49 2.29
CA GLY A 21 -6.73 19.37 2.77
C GLY A 21 -6.29 20.50 3.71
N ALA A 22 -7.23 21.26 4.32
CA ALA A 22 -6.89 22.35 5.24
C ALA A 22 -6.08 21.89 6.46
N PHE A 23 -6.15 20.60 6.81
CA PHE A 23 -5.42 19.97 7.91
C PHE A 23 -4.34 18.99 7.41
N SER A 24 -3.94 19.09 6.15
CA SER A 24 -2.85 18.27 5.61
C SER A 24 -1.50 18.71 6.19
N ALA A 25 -0.71 17.74 6.60
CA ALA A 25 0.66 18.00 7.02
C ALA A 25 1.57 18.35 5.83
N SER A 26 2.63 19.09 6.10
CA SER A 26 3.74 19.23 5.17
C SER A 26 4.59 17.96 5.18
N TYR A 27 4.99 17.53 3.99
CA TYR A 27 5.81 16.32 3.81
C TYR A 27 7.17 16.70 3.24
N VAL A 28 8.23 16.04 3.70
CA VAL A 28 9.50 15.99 3.01
C VAL A 28 9.45 14.78 2.08
N THR A 29 9.21 15.05 0.81
CA THR A 29 9.03 14.00 -0.23
C THR A 29 10.20 13.97 -1.19
N GLY A 30 10.28 12.90 -2.01
CA GLY A 30 11.27 12.81 -3.07
C GLY A 30 12.70 12.66 -2.57
N ILE A 31 12.91 12.09 -1.38
CA ILE A 31 14.24 11.76 -0.88
C ILE A 31 14.70 10.50 -1.64
N ASN A 32 15.39 10.70 -2.77
CA ASN A 32 15.98 9.62 -3.55
C ASN A 32 17.49 9.58 -3.32
N PRO A 33 18.00 8.66 -2.48
CA PRO A 33 19.43 8.57 -2.18
C PRO A 33 20.26 8.33 -3.45
N ILE A 34 21.41 9.00 -3.56
CA ILE A 34 22.38 8.75 -4.62
C ILE A 34 23.36 7.70 -4.11
N GLU A 35 23.42 6.55 -4.78
CA GLU A 35 24.19 5.38 -4.35
C GLU A 35 25.65 5.73 -4.02
N GLY A 36 26.15 5.18 -2.90
CA GLY A 36 27.52 5.36 -2.43
C GLY A 36 27.87 6.74 -1.90
N THR A 37 26.90 7.67 -1.79
CA THR A 37 27.11 9.06 -1.34
C THR A 37 26.23 9.41 -0.13
N ASP A 38 26.50 10.57 0.48
CA ASP A 38 25.63 11.21 1.47
C ASP A 38 24.70 12.26 0.84
N LEU A 39 24.39 12.08 -0.45
CA LEU A 39 23.49 12.96 -1.19
C LEU A 39 22.15 12.28 -1.51
N TYR A 40 21.11 13.08 -1.65
CA TYR A 40 19.84 12.67 -2.27
C TYR A 40 19.43 13.68 -3.32
N ALA A 41 18.65 13.24 -4.29
CA ALA A 41 18.05 14.10 -5.28
C ALA A 41 16.53 14.21 -5.04
N SER A 42 15.97 15.36 -5.38
CA SER A 42 14.53 15.66 -5.26
C SER A 42 14.10 16.62 -6.37
N ILE A 43 12.82 16.56 -6.74
CA ILE A 43 12.19 17.53 -7.64
C ILE A 43 11.85 18.79 -6.81
N SER A 44 12.11 19.96 -7.39
CA SER A 44 11.73 21.26 -6.79
C SER A 44 10.21 21.38 -6.67
N SER A 45 9.74 22.20 -5.74
CA SER A 45 8.30 22.38 -5.46
C SER A 45 7.48 22.89 -6.65
N ASP A 46 8.12 23.61 -7.59
CA ASP A 46 7.51 24.07 -8.84
C ASP A 46 7.60 23.04 -9.99
N GLY A 47 8.24 21.90 -9.74
CA GLY A 47 8.44 20.85 -10.72
C GLY A 47 9.46 21.17 -11.82
N LYS A 48 10.18 22.29 -11.74
CA LYS A 48 11.07 22.72 -12.85
C LYS A 48 12.48 22.16 -12.77
N GLN A 49 12.92 21.72 -11.59
CA GLN A 49 14.28 21.28 -11.37
C GLN A 49 14.34 19.92 -10.68
N VAL A 50 15.42 19.18 -10.95
CA VAL A 50 15.90 18.08 -10.10
C VAL A 50 17.16 18.57 -9.42
N VAL A 51 17.18 18.52 -8.09
CA VAL A 51 18.22 19.15 -7.27
C VAL A 51 18.81 18.13 -6.32
N SER A 52 20.12 18.10 -6.17
CA SER A 52 20.78 17.29 -5.13
C SER A 52 20.99 18.06 -3.85
N TYR A 53 20.82 17.36 -2.72
CA TYR A 53 20.98 17.86 -1.36
C TYR A 53 21.91 16.97 -0.57
N SER A 54 22.65 17.55 0.37
CA SER A 54 23.44 16.75 1.33
C SER A 54 22.58 16.32 2.50
N PHE A 55 22.55 15.04 2.82
CA PHE A 55 21.94 14.54 4.06
C PHE A 55 22.57 15.24 5.28
N LYS A 56 23.89 15.35 5.32
CA LYS A 56 24.63 15.94 6.46
C LYS A 56 24.22 17.36 6.77
N THR A 57 24.06 18.21 5.74
CA THR A 57 23.83 19.65 5.94
C THR A 57 22.39 20.08 5.66
N GLY A 58 21.62 19.26 4.96
CA GLY A 58 20.29 19.60 4.44
C GLY A 58 20.31 20.74 3.42
N LYS A 59 21.50 21.09 2.87
CA LYS A 59 21.67 22.17 1.89
C LYS A 59 21.70 21.61 0.48
N GLN A 60 21.24 22.42 -0.45
CA GLN A 60 21.40 22.18 -1.87
C GLN A 60 22.89 22.10 -2.23
N VAL A 61 23.23 21.13 -3.07
CA VAL A 61 24.59 20.88 -3.56
C VAL A 61 24.69 21.27 -5.03
N ALA A 62 23.79 20.77 -5.88
CA ALA A 62 23.80 21.03 -7.31
C ALA A 62 22.39 20.97 -7.91
N VAL A 63 22.16 21.70 -9.00
CA VAL A 63 21.03 21.50 -9.90
C VAL A 63 21.45 20.47 -10.93
N LEU A 64 20.80 19.30 -10.89
CA LEU A 64 21.09 18.16 -11.77
C LEU A 64 20.34 18.28 -13.11
N PHE A 65 19.13 18.85 -13.08
CA PHE A 65 18.30 19.13 -14.25
C PHE A 65 17.53 20.44 -14.03
N ASP A 66 17.35 21.20 -15.10
CA ASP A 66 16.54 22.42 -15.11
C ASP A 66 15.83 22.53 -16.46
N VAL A 67 14.51 22.65 -16.43
CA VAL A 67 13.63 22.68 -17.61
C VAL A 67 14.04 23.81 -18.57
N GLU A 68 14.32 25.01 -18.02
CA GLU A 68 14.65 26.20 -18.82
C GLU A 68 16.08 26.12 -19.37
N ALA A 69 17.05 25.75 -18.53
CA ALA A 69 18.45 25.61 -18.93
C ALA A 69 18.68 24.50 -19.97
N ALA A 70 17.91 23.42 -19.87
CA ALA A 70 17.92 22.31 -20.83
C ALA A 70 17.11 22.62 -22.10
N LYS A 71 16.35 23.74 -22.15
CA LYS A 71 15.35 24.02 -23.19
C LYS A 71 14.41 22.82 -23.41
N ALA A 72 13.99 22.21 -22.30
CA ALA A 72 13.21 20.97 -22.32
C ALA A 72 11.81 21.20 -22.95
N PRO A 73 11.28 20.26 -23.73
CA PRO A 73 9.95 20.38 -24.35
C PRO A 73 8.80 20.07 -23.37
N MET A 74 8.96 20.46 -22.11
CA MET A 74 7.99 20.27 -21.03
C MET A 74 7.95 21.49 -20.12
N LYS A 75 6.84 21.68 -19.42
CA LYS A 75 6.69 22.76 -18.42
C LYS A 75 7.21 22.38 -17.04
N SER A 76 7.12 21.11 -16.71
CA SER A 76 7.55 20.54 -15.44
C SER A 76 7.90 19.07 -15.57
N VAL A 77 8.71 18.59 -14.64
CA VAL A 77 9.08 17.17 -14.47
C VAL A 77 8.14 16.54 -13.44
N GLU A 78 7.59 15.39 -13.75
CA GLU A 78 6.77 14.60 -12.83
C GLU A 78 7.57 13.50 -12.12
N GLY A 79 8.70 13.09 -12.71
CA GLY A 79 9.61 12.15 -12.11
C GLY A 79 10.91 12.01 -12.91
N TYR A 80 11.88 11.31 -12.32
CA TYR A 80 13.18 11.07 -12.93
C TYR A 80 13.80 9.74 -12.48
N VAL A 81 14.75 9.24 -13.28
CA VAL A 81 15.58 8.06 -12.95
C VAL A 81 17.03 8.37 -13.33
N MET A 82 17.93 8.42 -12.34
CA MET A 82 19.37 8.61 -12.58
C MET A 82 19.97 7.39 -13.27
N SER A 83 20.92 7.61 -14.17
CA SER A 83 21.76 6.51 -14.65
C SER A 83 22.68 6.02 -13.54
N PRO A 84 23.05 4.73 -13.49
CA PRO A 84 23.93 4.19 -12.45
C PRO A 84 25.27 4.91 -12.33
N ASP A 85 25.83 5.41 -13.43
CA ASP A 85 27.08 6.20 -13.45
C ASP A 85 26.90 7.67 -13.06
N GLY A 86 25.66 8.13 -12.81
CA GLY A 86 25.33 9.49 -12.40
C GLY A 86 25.50 10.56 -13.49
N LYS A 87 25.77 10.18 -14.77
CA LYS A 87 26.05 11.13 -15.85
C LYS A 87 24.82 11.55 -16.65
N LYS A 88 23.81 10.69 -16.67
CA LYS A 88 22.57 10.90 -17.40
C LYS A 88 21.35 10.73 -16.48
N MET A 89 20.23 11.16 -16.96
CA MET A 89 18.96 11.07 -16.27
C MET A 89 17.83 10.79 -17.27
N LEU A 90 16.91 9.91 -16.92
CA LEU A 90 15.58 9.91 -17.54
C LEU A 90 14.73 10.92 -16.77
N VAL A 91 14.03 11.78 -17.47
CA VAL A 91 12.97 12.64 -16.92
C VAL A 91 11.69 12.36 -17.66
N PHE A 92 10.55 12.47 -16.97
CA PHE A 92 9.27 12.21 -17.61
C PHE A 92 8.20 13.22 -17.20
N THR A 93 7.19 13.32 -18.05
CA THR A 93 6.03 14.22 -17.92
C THR A 93 4.80 13.57 -18.54
N LYS A 94 3.63 14.23 -18.45
CA LYS A 94 2.35 13.78 -18.99
C LYS A 94 1.97 12.37 -18.54
N SER A 95 2.21 12.07 -17.28
CA SER A 95 1.87 10.77 -16.72
C SER A 95 0.36 10.58 -16.65
N LYS A 96 -0.08 9.38 -17.04
CA LYS A 96 -1.47 8.92 -16.98
C LYS A 96 -1.49 7.59 -16.23
N ALA A 97 -2.14 7.56 -15.09
CA ALA A 97 -2.28 6.32 -14.31
C ALA A 97 -2.97 5.24 -15.16
N VAL A 98 -2.49 4.01 -15.05
CA VAL A 98 -3.12 2.81 -15.63
C VAL A 98 -3.84 2.05 -14.54
N TYR A 99 -3.12 1.59 -13.52
CA TYR A 99 -3.63 0.91 -12.32
C TYR A 99 -3.06 1.59 -11.06
N ARG A 100 -3.06 0.90 -9.93
CA ARG A 100 -2.63 1.46 -8.65
C ARG A 100 -1.16 1.94 -8.66
N ARG A 101 -0.27 1.24 -9.37
CA ARG A 101 1.18 1.48 -9.36
C ARG A 101 1.74 1.83 -10.73
N SER A 102 1.04 1.51 -11.78
CA SER A 102 1.48 1.73 -13.17
C SER A 102 0.94 3.02 -13.75
N PHE A 103 1.75 3.61 -14.61
CA PHE A 103 1.39 4.77 -15.40
C PHE A 103 2.11 4.75 -16.77
N LYS A 104 1.54 5.43 -17.73
CA LYS A 104 2.17 5.75 -19.03
C LYS A 104 2.65 7.19 -18.98
N ALA A 105 3.80 7.48 -19.61
CA ALA A 105 4.35 8.83 -19.65
C ALA A 105 5.18 9.08 -20.90
N GLU A 106 5.53 10.32 -21.17
CA GLU A 106 6.52 10.73 -22.16
C GLU A 106 7.88 10.89 -21.46
N TYR A 107 8.87 10.06 -21.86
CA TYR A 107 10.21 10.04 -21.26
C TYR A 107 11.23 10.72 -22.16
N PHE A 108 12.24 11.33 -21.52
CA PHE A 108 13.36 11.99 -22.16
C PHE A 108 14.67 11.56 -21.52
N ILE A 109 15.71 11.46 -22.35
CA ILE A 109 17.10 11.22 -21.93
C ILE A 109 17.82 12.57 -21.82
N TYR A 110 18.36 12.88 -20.66
CA TYR A 110 19.11 14.10 -20.38
C TYR A 110 20.56 13.78 -20.05
N ASP A 111 21.50 14.44 -20.73
CA ASP A 111 22.94 14.41 -20.40
C ASP A 111 23.27 15.58 -19.48
N ILE A 112 23.69 15.29 -18.25
CA ILE A 112 23.89 16.29 -17.19
C ILE A 112 25.04 17.26 -17.52
N ALA A 113 26.13 16.73 -18.07
CA ALA A 113 27.31 17.54 -18.38
C ALA A 113 27.11 18.41 -19.62
N ARG A 114 26.50 17.85 -20.67
CA ARG A 114 26.23 18.54 -21.93
C ARG A 114 24.99 19.42 -21.90
N LYS A 115 24.11 19.23 -20.93
CA LYS A 115 22.81 19.89 -20.80
C LYS A 115 21.92 19.69 -22.06
N THR A 116 22.01 18.53 -22.68
CA THR A 116 21.21 18.16 -23.84
C THR A 116 20.12 17.17 -23.48
N ILE A 117 18.94 17.35 -24.08
CA ILE A 117 17.77 16.51 -23.85
C ILE A 117 17.21 15.99 -25.17
N LYS A 118 16.79 14.73 -25.19
CA LYS A 118 16.10 14.12 -26.34
C LYS A 118 15.03 13.13 -25.88
N LYS A 119 14.02 12.92 -26.72
CA LYS A 119 13.00 11.90 -26.43
C LYS A 119 13.61 10.52 -26.27
N LEU A 120 13.04 9.71 -25.36
CA LEU A 120 13.37 8.30 -25.23
C LEU A 120 12.82 7.50 -26.42
N SER A 121 11.55 7.72 -26.76
CA SER A 121 10.81 7.04 -27.83
C SER A 121 9.68 7.93 -28.29
N GLU A 122 9.10 7.66 -29.48
CA GLU A 122 7.92 8.35 -29.95
C GLU A 122 6.65 7.93 -29.17
N GLY A 123 5.72 8.88 -29.01
CA GLY A 123 4.47 8.72 -28.26
C GLY A 123 4.58 9.11 -26.78
N GLU A 124 3.47 9.02 -26.06
CA GLU A 124 3.31 9.37 -24.64
C GLU A 124 2.92 8.14 -23.79
N ASN A 125 3.27 6.93 -24.23
CA ASN A 125 2.78 5.68 -23.71
C ASN A 125 3.89 4.74 -23.20
N GLN A 126 5.09 5.28 -22.89
CA GLN A 126 6.17 4.50 -22.31
C GLN A 126 5.88 4.20 -20.84
N GLN A 127 6.28 3.01 -20.39
CA GLN A 127 6.17 2.56 -19.02
C GLN A 127 7.52 2.02 -18.52
N VAL A 128 7.79 2.18 -17.26
CA VAL A 128 8.89 1.55 -16.48
C VAL A 128 10.29 1.68 -17.10
N ALA A 129 10.57 2.80 -17.76
CA ALA A 129 11.88 3.05 -18.38
C ALA A 129 13.02 2.91 -17.37
N THR A 130 13.96 2.00 -17.63
CA THR A 130 14.99 1.55 -16.69
C THR A 130 16.36 1.45 -17.35
N TRP A 131 17.36 2.11 -16.76
CA TRP A 131 18.74 2.02 -17.19
C TRP A 131 19.31 0.61 -17.01
N SER A 132 20.16 0.17 -17.93
CA SER A 132 21.06 -0.95 -17.70
C SER A 132 22.12 -0.59 -16.65
N PRO A 133 22.65 -1.56 -15.88
CA PRO A 133 23.66 -1.28 -14.85
C PRO A 133 24.94 -0.61 -15.38
N ASP A 134 25.29 -0.83 -16.64
CA ASP A 134 26.42 -0.18 -17.33
C ASP A 134 26.12 1.22 -17.88
N SER A 135 24.87 1.73 -17.66
CA SER A 135 24.38 3.04 -18.13
C SER A 135 24.37 3.26 -19.64
N ARG A 136 24.44 2.17 -20.44
CA ARG A 136 24.51 2.27 -21.91
C ARG A 136 23.15 2.13 -22.58
N HIS A 137 22.25 1.33 -21.97
CA HIS A 137 20.96 1.01 -22.56
C HIS A 137 19.83 1.38 -21.60
N ILE A 138 18.63 1.53 -22.18
CA ILE A 138 17.38 1.77 -21.45
C ILE A 138 16.38 0.74 -21.96
N ALA A 139 15.78 -0.04 -21.07
CA ALA A 139 14.64 -0.89 -21.38
C ALA A 139 13.35 -0.19 -20.93
N PHE A 140 12.29 -0.31 -21.71
CA PHE A 140 10.98 0.22 -21.39
C PHE A 140 9.89 -0.61 -22.07
N VAL A 141 8.65 -0.43 -21.64
CA VAL A 141 7.49 -1.09 -22.24
C VAL A 141 6.61 -0.05 -22.94
N LYS A 142 6.13 -0.40 -24.12
CA LYS A 142 5.17 0.35 -24.92
C LYS A 142 4.20 -0.64 -25.57
N ASP A 143 2.90 -0.43 -25.35
CA ASP A 143 1.84 -1.29 -25.88
C ASP A 143 2.08 -2.79 -25.61
N ASN A 144 2.35 -3.12 -24.34
CA ASN A 144 2.64 -4.47 -23.84
C ASN A 144 3.88 -5.15 -24.44
N ASN A 145 4.73 -4.41 -25.13
CA ASN A 145 5.97 -4.91 -25.72
C ASN A 145 7.20 -4.22 -25.14
N ILE A 146 8.28 -4.99 -24.97
CA ILE A 146 9.56 -4.50 -24.49
C ILE A 146 10.35 -3.89 -25.67
N PHE A 147 10.91 -2.73 -25.40
CA PHE A 147 11.85 -2.02 -26.25
C PHE A 147 13.15 -1.75 -25.49
N VAL A 148 14.25 -1.70 -26.22
CA VAL A 148 15.56 -1.33 -25.69
C VAL A 148 16.17 -0.28 -26.62
N THR A 149 16.81 0.75 -26.03
CA THR A 149 17.53 1.78 -26.79
C THR A 149 18.85 2.13 -26.12
N ASP A 150 19.87 2.49 -26.92
CA ASP A 150 21.09 3.16 -26.49
C ASP A 150 20.96 4.70 -26.52
N GLY A 151 19.76 5.16 -26.91
CA GLY A 151 19.43 6.55 -27.11
C GLY A 151 19.57 7.02 -28.57
N GLU A 152 20.18 6.23 -29.46
CA GLU A 152 20.24 6.51 -30.90
C GLU A 152 19.41 5.50 -31.70
N LYS A 153 19.51 4.23 -31.34
CA LYS A 153 18.78 3.14 -31.98
C LYS A 153 17.81 2.49 -31.03
N GLU A 154 16.56 2.40 -31.43
CA GLU A 154 15.51 1.66 -30.70
C GLU A 154 15.36 0.26 -31.33
N VAL A 155 15.27 -0.76 -30.47
CA VAL A 155 15.04 -2.16 -30.85
C VAL A 155 13.78 -2.65 -30.14
N GLN A 156 12.80 -3.13 -30.90
CA GLN A 156 11.66 -3.82 -30.35
C GLN A 156 12.02 -5.27 -30.07
N VAL A 157 12.07 -5.65 -28.77
CA VAL A 157 12.49 -6.99 -28.30
C VAL A 157 11.35 -8.00 -28.45
N THR A 158 10.13 -7.63 -28.04
CA THR A 158 8.92 -8.47 -28.15
C THR A 158 7.92 -7.88 -29.12
N LYS A 159 7.10 -8.74 -29.76
CA LYS A 159 6.17 -8.31 -30.83
C LYS A 159 4.77 -8.89 -30.66
N ASP A 160 4.54 -9.70 -29.68
CA ASP A 160 3.29 -10.41 -29.41
C ASP A 160 2.42 -9.74 -28.34
N GLY A 161 2.91 -8.62 -27.78
CA GLY A 161 2.16 -7.84 -26.78
C GLY A 161 0.87 -7.26 -27.38
N LYS A 162 -0.24 -7.49 -26.69
CA LYS A 162 -1.57 -7.00 -27.07
C LYS A 162 -2.46 -6.90 -25.85
N PHE A 163 -3.23 -5.81 -25.77
CA PHE A 163 -4.15 -5.56 -24.65
C PHE A 163 -5.17 -6.71 -24.49
N ASN A 164 -5.37 -7.18 -23.27
CA ASN A 164 -6.22 -8.31 -22.90
C ASN A 164 -5.80 -9.67 -23.52
N GLU A 165 -4.58 -9.78 -24.03
CA GLU A 165 -4.04 -11.04 -24.57
C GLU A 165 -2.66 -11.37 -24.03
N VAL A 166 -1.63 -10.56 -24.37
CA VAL A 166 -0.25 -10.84 -23.98
C VAL A 166 0.44 -9.58 -23.46
N ILE A 167 1.14 -9.73 -22.35
CA ILE A 167 1.89 -8.65 -21.72
C ILE A 167 3.34 -9.09 -21.52
N ASN A 168 4.28 -8.25 -21.92
CA ASN A 168 5.72 -8.48 -21.75
C ASN A 168 6.34 -7.38 -20.88
N GLY A 169 7.04 -7.75 -19.80
CA GLY A 169 7.88 -6.86 -19.02
C GLY A 169 7.17 -5.93 -18.02
N ILE A 170 5.83 -5.95 -18.01
CA ILE A 170 5.00 -5.38 -16.94
C ILE A 170 3.99 -6.43 -16.48
N PRO A 171 3.49 -6.37 -15.24
CA PRO A 171 2.53 -7.34 -14.74
C PRO A 171 1.13 -7.15 -15.36
N ASP A 172 0.32 -8.21 -15.31
CA ASP A 172 -1.12 -8.09 -15.47
C ASP A 172 -1.76 -7.41 -14.24
N TRP A 173 -3.09 -7.20 -14.28
CA TRP A 173 -3.80 -6.47 -13.23
C TRP A 173 -3.60 -7.10 -11.85
N VAL A 174 -3.79 -8.43 -11.72
CA VAL A 174 -3.74 -9.11 -10.42
C VAL A 174 -2.33 -9.18 -9.83
N TYR A 175 -1.30 -9.32 -10.67
CA TYR A 175 0.08 -9.29 -10.19
C TYR A 175 0.50 -7.89 -9.74
N GLU A 176 0.06 -6.84 -10.46
CA GLU A 176 0.34 -5.46 -10.03
C GLU A 176 -0.33 -5.15 -8.69
N GLU A 177 -1.60 -5.51 -8.55
CA GLU A 177 -2.39 -5.21 -7.36
C GLU A 177 -1.89 -6.00 -6.15
N GLU A 178 -1.71 -7.32 -6.27
CA GLU A 178 -1.58 -8.23 -5.14
C GLU A 178 -0.15 -8.73 -4.87
N PHE A 179 0.76 -8.61 -5.83
CA PHE A 179 2.20 -8.80 -5.60
C PHE A 179 2.98 -7.47 -5.56
N ALA A 180 2.32 -6.33 -5.64
CA ALA A 180 2.85 -5.00 -5.38
C ALA A 180 4.06 -4.60 -6.24
N PHE A 181 4.02 -4.82 -7.58
CA PHE A 181 5.06 -4.35 -8.48
C PHE A 181 4.48 -3.94 -9.85
N ASN A 182 5.23 -3.09 -10.59
CA ASN A 182 4.82 -2.61 -11.92
C ASN A 182 5.87 -2.87 -13.01
N ARG A 183 7.01 -3.47 -12.67
CA ARG A 183 8.08 -3.82 -13.61
C ARG A 183 8.40 -5.31 -13.51
N ALA A 184 8.17 -6.04 -14.58
CA ALA A 184 8.36 -7.47 -14.69
C ALA A 184 9.58 -7.84 -15.55
N PHE A 185 10.65 -7.03 -15.53
CA PHE A 185 11.93 -7.33 -16.18
C PHE A 185 13.11 -6.89 -15.31
N ALA A 186 14.28 -7.49 -15.55
CA ALA A 186 15.53 -7.13 -14.90
C ALA A 186 16.70 -7.27 -15.88
N TRP A 187 17.62 -6.30 -15.83
CA TRP A 187 18.92 -6.40 -16.47
C TRP A 187 19.81 -7.38 -15.71
N ASN A 188 20.71 -8.09 -16.39
CA ASN A 188 21.85 -8.74 -15.73
C ASN A 188 22.90 -7.70 -15.29
N ALA A 189 23.89 -8.10 -14.50
CA ALA A 189 24.81 -7.18 -13.82
C ALA A 189 25.59 -6.24 -14.76
N ASP A 190 25.92 -6.65 -15.96
CA ASP A 190 26.70 -5.88 -16.92
C ASP A 190 25.88 -5.27 -18.09
N GLY A 191 24.55 -5.40 -18.04
CA GLY A 191 23.66 -4.83 -19.05
C GLY A 191 23.68 -5.53 -20.41
N THR A 192 24.26 -6.74 -20.48
CA THR A 192 24.39 -7.52 -21.72
C THR A 192 23.20 -8.44 -22.00
N SER A 193 22.32 -8.61 -21.02
CA SER A 193 21.05 -9.36 -21.16
C SER A 193 19.92 -8.74 -20.36
N LEU A 194 18.70 -8.88 -20.87
CA LEU A 194 17.45 -8.49 -20.21
C LEU A 194 16.58 -9.72 -20.03
N GLY A 195 16.24 -10.07 -18.78
CA GLY A 195 15.25 -11.10 -18.47
C GLY A 195 13.89 -10.51 -18.17
N TRP A 196 12.78 -11.18 -18.54
CA TRP A 196 11.44 -10.71 -18.25
C TRP A 196 10.43 -11.84 -18.03
N ILE A 197 9.32 -11.47 -17.40
CA ILE A 197 8.12 -12.30 -17.24
C ILE A 197 7.15 -11.93 -18.36
N ARG A 198 6.66 -12.94 -19.06
CA ARG A 198 5.59 -12.84 -20.06
C ARG A 198 4.31 -13.40 -19.47
N PHE A 199 3.23 -12.66 -19.59
CA PHE A 199 1.90 -13.03 -19.13
C PHE A 199 1.01 -13.25 -20.35
N ASP A 200 0.41 -14.44 -20.47
CA ASP A 200 -0.63 -14.73 -21.45
C ASP A 200 -1.98 -14.77 -20.71
N GLU A 201 -2.72 -13.68 -20.81
CA GLU A 201 -4.03 -13.50 -20.20
C GLU A 201 -5.20 -13.74 -21.17
N SER A 202 -4.93 -14.28 -22.37
CA SER A 202 -5.94 -14.43 -23.42
C SER A 202 -7.16 -15.24 -22.99
N HIS A 203 -6.95 -16.25 -22.17
CA HIS A 203 -7.99 -17.14 -21.61
C HIS A 203 -8.57 -16.67 -20.28
N VAL A 204 -7.98 -15.66 -19.62
CA VAL A 204 -8.50 -15.10 -18.37
C VAL A 204 -9.83 -14.42 -18.65
N LYS A 205 -10.80 -14.60 -17.76
CA LYS A 205 -12.12 -13.97 -17.90
C LYS A 205 -12.05 -12.46 -17.80
N THR A 206 -12.88 -11.80 -18.59
CA THR A 206 -13.01 -10.36 -18.64
C THR A 206 -14.09 -9.88 -17.68
N TYR A 207 -13.84 -8.76 -16.99
CA TYR A 207 -14.85 -7.98 -16.31
C TYR A 207 -15.06 -6.65 -17.03
N SER A 208 -16.32 -6.19 -17.10
CA SER A 208 -16.69 -4.95 -17.80
C SER A 208 -17.35 -3.97 -16.87
N LEU A 209 -16.88 -2.73 -16.89
CA LEU A 209 -17.43 -1.60 -16.16
C LEU A 209 -18.14 -0.66 -17.12
N GLN A 210 -19.35 -0.23 -16.80
CA GLN A 210 -20.02 0.84 -17.53
C GLN A 210 -19.49 2.20 -17.12
N LEU A 211 -19.25 3.05 -18.12
CA LEU A 211 -18.79 4.42 -17.95
C LEU A 211 -19.80 5.38 -18.57
N PHE A 212 -19.98 6.52 -17.93
CA PHE A 212 -20.95 7.54 -18.31
C PHE A 212 -20.24 8.87 -18.57
N GLU A 213 -20.91 9.84 -19.15
CA GLU A 213 -20.34 11.19 -19.33
C GLU A 213 -19.82 11.74 -18.00
N GLY A 214 -20.64 11.73 -16.96
CA GLY A 214 -20.27 12.19 -15.63
C GLY A 214 -19.83 13.66 -15.59
N ALA A 215 -19.16 14.00 -14.49
CA ALA A 215 -18.56 15.33 -14.33
C ALA A 215 -17.31 15.22 -13.43
N LYS A 216 -16.18 15.80 -13.84
CA LYS A 216 -14.90 15.82 -13.10
C LYS A 216 -14.28 14.42 -12.88
N PRO A 217 -13.71 13.81 -13.93
CA PRO A 217 -13.68 14.36 -15.28
C PRO A 217 -15.00 14.15 -16.04
N THR A 218 -15.26 15.01 -17.02
CA THR A 218 -16.32 14.81 -17.99
C THR A 218 -15.78 13.95 -19.13
N ARG A 219 -16.54 12.92 -19.50
CA ARG A 219 -16.26 12.00 -20.62
C ARG A 219 -17.28 12.26 -21.73
N SER A 220 -17.05 13.30 -22.49
CA SER A 220 -17.98 13.76 -23.53
C SER A 220 -18.25 12.71 -24.60
N GLU A 221 -17.34 11.73 -24.77
CA GLU A 221 -17.51 10.58 -25.65
C GLU A 221 -18.68 9.66 -25.24
N PHE A 222 -19.17 9.76 -24.00
CA PHE A 222 -20.28 8.98 -23.45
C PHE A 222 -21.52 9.83 -23.18
N HIS A 223 -21.74 10.87 -24.00
CA HIS A 223 -22.84 11.83 -23.79
C HIS A 223 -24.22 11.17 -23.89
N ASP A 224 -24.49 10.49 -25.00
CA ASP A 224 -25.81 9.90 -25.26
C ASP A 224 -25.91 8.43 -24.85
N TYR A 225 -24.83 7.68 -24.96
CA TYR A 225 -24.75 6.26 -24.62
C TYR A 225 -23.58 5.99 -23.68
N PRO A 226 -23.78 5.10 -22.67
CA PRO A 226 -22.68 4.70 -21.80
C PRO A 226 -21.57 4.00 -22.60
N GLY A 227 -20.33 4.21 -22.17
CA GLY A 227 -19.19 3.44 -22.64
C GLY A 227 -18.94 2.20 -21.78
N GLU A 228 -17.98 1.39 -22.22
CA GLU A 228 -17.56 0.19 -21.53
C GLU A 228 -16.05 0.16 -21.39
N TYR A 229 -15.55 -0.22 -20.22
CA TYR A 229 -14.16 -0.55 -19.99
C TYR A 229 -14.05 -2.02 -19.58
N SER A 230 -13.43 -2.82 -20.41
CA SER A 230 -13.30 -4.27 -20.22
C SER A 230 -11.84 -4.66 -20.02
N TYR A 231 -11.53 -5.40 -18.98
CA TYR A 231 -10.18 -5.83 -18.62
C TYR A 231 -10.19 -7.24 -18.01
N LYS A 232 -9.03 -7.87 -18.02
CA LYS A 232 -8.85 -9.21 -17.44
C LYS A 232 -8.78 -9.14 -15.92
N TYR A 233 -9.68 -9.89 -15.27
CA TYR A 233 -9.74 -9.97 -13.83
C TYR A 233 -10.07 -11.41 -13.40
N PRO A 234 -9.07 -12.18 -12.94
CA PRO A 234 -9.31 -13.55 -12.51
C PRO A 234 -9.93 -13.55 -11.11
N LYS A 235 -11.16 -14.05 -10.98
CA LYS A 235 -11.84 -14.23 -9.69
C LYS A 235 -11.41 -15.52 -9.03
N ALA A 236 -11.52 -15.60 -7.71
CA ALA A 236 -11.13 -16.76 -6.91
C ALA A 236 -11.62 -18.08 -7.53
N GLY A 237 -10.73 -19.04 -7.68
CA GLY A 237 -10.99 -20.36 -8.30
C GLY A 237 -11.01 -20.36 -9.83
N GLN A 238 -10.76 -19.21 -10.49
CA GLN A 238 -10.66 -19.11 -11.94
C GLN A 238 -9.19 -19.14 -12.40
N ASP A 239 -9.00 -19.25 -13.72
CA ASP A 239 -7.67 -19.29 -14.31
C ASP A 239 -6.95 -17.94 -14.20
N ASN A 240 -5.68 -17.97 -13.77
CA ASN A 240 -4.74 -16.85 -13.86
C ASN A 240 -4.05 -16.84 -15.23
N SER A 241 -3.33 -15.74 -15.54
CA SER A 241 -2.45 -15.68 -16.70
C SER A 241 -1.46 -16.84 -16.72
N LYS A 242 -1.23 -17.43 -17.89
CA LYS A 242 -0.11 -18.37 -18.09
C LYS A 242 1.19 -17.59 -18.16
N VAL A 243 2.09 -17.86 -17.23
CA VAL A 243 3.34 -17.12 -17.10
C VAL A 243 4.51 -17.91 -17.65
N SER A 244 5.45 -17.20 -18.27
CA SER A 244 6.72 -17.77 -18.77
C SER A 244 7.84 -16.74 -18.63
N LEU A 245 9.06 -17.25 -18.58
CA LEU A 245 10.27 -16.43 -18.42
C LEU A 245 11.11 -16.46 -19.70
N TRP A 246 11.63 -15.31 -20.05
CA TRP A 246 12.43 -15.12 -21.26
C TRP A 246 13.62 -14.22 -20.96
N SER A 247 14.64 -14.32 -21.81
CA SER A 247 15.78 -13.39 -21.84
C SER A 247 16.07 -12.94 -23.27
N TYR A 248 16.67 -11.75 -23.39
CA TYR A 248 17.18 -11.19 -24.63
C TYR A 248 18.68 -10.92 -24.47
N ASP A 249 19.49 -11.48 -25.36
CA ASP A 249 20.92 -11.25 -25.44
C ASP A 249 21.18 -10.02 -26.33
N MET A 250 21.70 -8.96 -25.73
CA MET A 250 22.00 -7.68 -26.40
C MET A 250 23.02 -7.81 -27.53
N LYS A 251 23.94 -8.77 -27.45
CA LYS A 251 24.99 -8.97 -28.45
C LYS A 251 24.48 -9.69 -29.67
N THR A 252 23.68 -10.73 -29.49
CA THR A 252 23.19 -11.57 -30.59
C THR A 252 21.83 -11.16 -31.13
N GLY A 253 21.07 -10.37 -30.37
CA GLY A 253 19.70 -9.99 -30.68
C GLY A 253 18.71 -11.16 -30.60
N LYS A 254 19.05 -12.24 -29.90
CA LYS A 254 18.21 -13.43 -29.78
C LYS A 254 17.52 -13.51 -28.42
N THR A 255 16.31 -14.05 -28.44
CA THR A 255 15.56 -14.41 -27.24
C THR A 255 15.72 -15.88 -26.89
N LEU A 256 15.68 -16.18 -25.59
CA LEU A 256 15.78 -17.52 -25.04
C LEU A 256 14.74 -17.70 -23.94
N ALA A 257 14.04 -18.84 -23.93
CA ALA A 257 13.19 -19.22 -22.80
C ALA A 257 14.06 -19.63 -21.59
N LEU A 258 13.68 -19.17 -20.41
CA LEU A 258 14.36 -19.50 -19.15
C LEU A 258 13.62 -20.65 -18.47
N ASP A 259 14.35 -21.73 -18.15
CA ASP A 259 13.81 -22.93 -17.51
C ASP A 259 13.90 -22.79 -15.97
N VAL A 260 12.89 -22.14 -15.39
CA VAL A 260 12.72 -22.02 -13.94
C VAL A 260 11.47 -22.79 -13.54
N PRO A 261 11.60 -23.86 -12.73
CA PRO A 261 10.44 -24.63 -12.30
C PRO A 261 9.44 -23.80 -11.51
N VAL A 262 8.18 -23.91 -11.87
CA VAL A 262 7.04 -23.36 -11.16
C VAL A 262 5.90 -24.39 -11.18
N ASP A 263 5.12 -24.45 -10.13
CA ASP A 263 3.95 -25.33 -10.06
C ASP A 263 2.93 -24.98 -11.17
N VAL A 264 2.13 -25.95 -11.57
CA VAL A 264 0.98 -25.69 -12.43
C VAL A 264 0.10 -24.65 -11.74
N ASP A 265 -0.27 -23.59 -12.46
CA ASP A 265 -1.01 -22.43 -11.93
C ASP A 265 -0.27 -21.63 -10.83
N GLY A 266 1.03 -21.84 -10.68
CA GLY A 266 1.89 -21.04 -9.81
C GLY A 266 2.25 -19.69 -10.41
N TYR A 267 3.00 -18.91 -9.64
CA TYR A 267 3.31 -17.52 -9.94
C TYR A 267 4.83 -17.28 -10.10
N TYR A 268 5.18 -16.28 -10.91
CA TYR A 268 6.49 -15.63 -10.92
C TYR A 268 6.37 -14.19 -10.34
N PRO A 269 6.32 -14.02 -9.02
CA PRO A 269 6.01 -12.71 -8.44
C PRO A 269 7.17 -11.70 -8.48
N ARG A 270 8.40 -12.13 -8.78
CA ARG A 270 9.56 -11.23 -8.89
C ARG A 270 10.64 -11.77 -9.83
N ILE A 271 11.34 -10.84 -10.48
CA ILE A 271 12.63 -11.05 -11.14
C ILE A 271 13.57 -9.91 -10.72
N LYS A 272 14.80 -10.24 -10.29
CA LYS A 272 15.77 -9.27 -9.78
C LYS A 272 17.17 -9.48 -10.38
N THR A 273 17.89 -8.36 -10.54
CA THR A 273 19.31 -8.34 -10.90
C THR A 273 20.16 -8.91 -9.76
N THR A 274 21.24 -9.60 -10.10
CA THR A 274 22.30 -10.03 -9.17
C THR A 274 23.62 -9.34 -9.50
N PRO A 275 24.65 -9.43 -8.67
CA PRO A 275 25.99 -8.93 -9.01
C PRO A 275 26.74 -9.81 -10.03
N ASP A 276 26.25 -11.01 -10.35
CA ASP A 276 26.81 -11.92 -11.35
C ASP A 276 26.11 -11.73 -12.70
N ALA A 277 26.87 -11.38 -13.74
CA ALA A 277 26.35 -11.20 -15.09
C ALA A 277 25.69 -12.46 -15.68
N ASN A 278 26.03 -13.64 -15.16
CA ASN A 278 25.45 -14.92 -15.57
C ASN A 278 24.25 -15.36 -14.71
N SER A 279 23.70 -14.46 -13.88
CA SER A 279 22.64 -14.83 -12.97
C SER A 279 21.61 -13.71 -12.83
N LEU A 280 20.33 -14.09 -12.90
CA LEU A 280 19.18 -13.34 -12.40
C LEU A 280 18.55 -14.14 -11.26
N ILE A 281 17.91 -13.47 -10.30
CA ILE A 281 17.07 -14.13 -9.31
C ILE A 281 15.62 -14.08 -9.77
N VAL A 282 14.96 -15.25 -9.76
CA VAL A 282 13.53 -15.39 -10.01
C VAL A 282 12.88 -15.98 -8.77
N TYR A 283 11.76 -15.38 -8.36
CA TYR A 283 10.90 -15.91 -7.30
C TYR A 283 9.79 -16.72 -7.94
N THR A 284 9.51 -17.88 -7.36
CA THR A 284 8.32 -18.67 -7.69
C THR A 284 7.46 -18.81 -6.45
N MET A 285 6.17 -18.95 -6.64
CA MET A 285 5.19 -19.13 -5.60
C MET A 285 4.15 -20.13 -6.10
N ASN A 286 3.78 -21.13 -5.27
CA ASN A 286 2.65 -21.99 -5.59
C ASN A 286 1.32 -21.23 -5.48
N ARG A 287 0.23 -21.79 -5.99
CA ARG A 287 -1.09 -21.13 -5.96
C ARG A 287 -1.62 -20.91 -4.54
N HIS A 288 -1.34 -21.82 -3.59
CA HIS A 288 -1.69 -21.66 -2.18
C HIS A 288 -0.89 -20.56 -1.47
N GLN A 289 0.21 -20.08 -2.10
CA GLN A 289 1.09 -19.05 -1.56
C GLN A 289 1.69 -19.43 -0.19
N ASP A 290 1.94 -20.71 0.02
CA ASP A 290 2.57 -21.26 1.21
C ASP A 290 3.95 -21.90 0.95
N ASP A 291 4.37 -22.00 -0.33
CA ASP A 291 5.70 -22.42 -0.77
C ASP A 291 6.28 -21.41 -1.78
N MET A 292 7.32 -20.70 -1.37
CA MET A 292 8.06 -19.74 -2.18
C MET A 292 9.49 -20.23 -2.40
N ARG A 293 10.00 -20.14 -3.63
CA ARG A 293 11.37 -20.53 -3.95
C ARG A 293 12.07 -19.41 -4.71
N LEU A 294 13.36 -19.25 -4.43
CA LEU A 294 14.25 -18.36 -5.14
C LEU A 294 15.19 -19.21 -6.01
N TYR A 295 15.23 -18.87 -7.29
CA TYR A 295 16.11 -19.51 -8.26
C TYR A 295 17.14 -18.51 -8.80
N SER A 296 18.40 -18.93 -8.93
CA SER A 296 19.34 -18.31 -9.83
C SER A 296 19.14 -18.88 -11.22
N VAL A 297 18.97 -18.04 -12.23
CA VAL A 297 18.83 -18.47 -13.64
C VAL A 297 19.87 -17.77 -14.50
N ASN A 298 20.55 -18.54 -15.35
CA ASN A 298 21.52 -18.01 -16.31
C ASN A 298 20.77 -17.46 -17.54
N PRO A 299 20.86 -16.14 -17.82
CA PRO A 299 20.09 -15.53 -18.89
C PRO A 299 20.58 -15.92 -20.31
N PHE A 300 21.76 -16.55 -20.45
CA PHE A 300 22.34 -16.97 -21.71
C PHE A 300 22.15 -18.45 -22.04
N THR A 301 21.91 -19.28 -21.02
CA THR A 301 21.70 -20.72 -21.19
C THR A 301 20.32 -21.19 -20.82
N GLY A 302 19.54 -20.35 -20.12
CA GLY A 302 18.22 -20.67 -19.59
C GLY A 302 18.21 -21.58 -18.38
N LYS A 303 19.36 -22.13 -17.95
CA LYS A 303 19.46 -23.09 -16.85
C LYS A 303 19.30 -22.40 -15.50
N SER A 304 18.51 -23.00 -14.62
CA SER A 304 18.28 -22.52 -13.27
C SER A 304 18.78 -23.45 -12.18
N LYS A 305 18.97 -22.88 -10.99
CA LYS A 305 19.34 -23.58 -9.76
C LYS A 305 18.53 -22.99 -8.61
N GLN A 306 17.83 -23.84 -7.84
CA GLN A 306 17.16 -23.40 -6.62
C GLN A 306 18.21 -23.00 -5.57
N LEU A 307 17.98 -21.84 -4.94
CA LEU A 307 18.82 -21.30 -3.88
C LEU A 307 18.14 -21.40 -2.51
N ILE A 308 16.92 -20.90 -2.38
CA ILE A 308 16.18 -20.79 -1.12
C ILE A 308 14.78 -21.35 -1.34
N GLN A 309 14.25 -22.01 -0.32
CA GLN A 309 12.85 -22.37 -0.22
C GLN A 309 12.32 -21.88 1.12
N GLU A 310 11.16 -21.26 1.08
CA GLU A 310 10.37 -20.86 2.23
C GLU A 310 9.03 -21.54 2.14
N SER A 311 8.71 -22.39 3.13
CA SER A 311 7.41 -23.07 3.22
C SER A 311 6.82 -22.82 4.59
N VAL A 312 5.55 -22.44 4.64
CA VAL A 312 4.83 -22.11 5.88
C VAL A 312 3.48 -22.82 5.91
N PRO A 313 2.89 -23.08 7.10
CA PRO A 313 1.65 -23.85 7.21
C PRO A 313 0.40 -23.16 6.64
N LYS A 314 0.40 -21.83 6.50
CA LYS A 314 -0.76 -21.05 6.07
C LYS A 314 -0.47 -20.29 4.77
N PHE A 315 0.13 -19.13 4.86
CA PHE A 315 0.48 -18.31 3.69
C PHE A 315 1.73 -17.46 3.94
N ILE A 316 2.42 -17.13 2.86
CA ILE A 316 3.53 -16.18 2.83
C ILE A 316 2.97 -14.82 2.41
N LYS A 317 3.31 -13.78 3.16
CA LYS A 317 2.88 -12.40 2.87
C LYS A 317 3.65 -11.86 1.66
N GLU A 318 3.00 -11.04 0.83
CA GLU A 318 3.65 -10.38 -0.32
C GLU A 318 4.83 -9.50 0.12
N GLU A 319 4.76 -8.90 1.30
CA GLU A 319 5.83 -8.08 1.90
C GLU A 319 7.15 -8.84 2.02
N VAL A 320 7.14 -10.16 2.13
CA VAL A 320 8.35 -11.01 2.15
C VAL A 320 9.15 -10.84 0.86
N MET A 321 8.47 -10.81 -0.28
CA MET A 321 9.11 -10.65 -1.59
C MET A 321 9.45 -9.18 -1.87
N GLU A 322 8.57 -8.26 -1.51
CA GLU A 322 8.75 -6.84 -1.70
C GLU A 322 9.98 -6.33 -0.93
N ASN A 323 10.09 -6.70 0.35
CA ASN A 323 11.14 -6.25 1.25
C ASN A 323 12.43 -7.09 1.20
N SER A 324 12.47 -8.17 0.41
CA SER A 324 13.69 -8.96 0.26
C SER A 324 14.78 -8.19 -0.52
N ILE A 325 16.02 -8.31 -0.10
CA ILE A 325 17.17 -7.64 -0.72
C ILE A 325 18.11 -8.68 -1.33
N VAL A 326 18.38 -8.54 -2.63
CA VAL A 326 19.48 -9.23 -3.31
C VAL A 326 20.65 -8.27 -3.39
N GLY A 327 21.60 -8.42 -2.48
CA GLY A 327 22.79 -7.57 -2.39
C GLY A 327 23.96 -8.11 -3.20
N LYS A 328 25.15 -7.52 -3.01
CA LYS A 328 26.38 -7.93 -3.72
C LYS A 328 26.97 -9.25 -3.20
N LYS A 329 26.75 -9.55 -1.90
CA LYS A 329 27.33 -10.72 -1.22
C LYS A 329 26.29 -11.59 -0.55
N ASN A 330 25.11 -11.05 -0.26
CA ASN A 330 24.12 -11.69 0.57
C ASN A 330 22.70 -11.45 0.02
N ILE A 331 21.83 -12.39 0.36
CA ILE A 331 20.37 -12.23 0.21
C ILE A 331 19.78 -12.06 1.60
N LEU A 332 19.01 -11.00 1.80
CA LEU A 332 18.25 -10.75 3.04
C LEU A 332 16.78 -11.06 2.76
N LEU A 333 16.21 -12.00 3.52
CA LEU A 333 14.82 -12.44 3.36
C LEU A 333 14.07 -12.26 4.68
N PRO A 334 12.96 -11.51 4.72
CA PRO A 334 12.03 -11.57 5.85
C PRO A 334 11.27 -12.88 5.87
N SER A 335 10.91 -13.36 7.06
CA SER A 335 10.10 -14.56 7.24
C SER A 335 9.49 -14.58 8.63
N ASP A 336 8.28 -15.10 8.74
CA ASP A 336 7.58 -15.31 10.02
C ASP A 336 7.62 -16.79 10.49
N ARG A 337 8.60 -17.55 10.01
CA ARG A 337 8.77 -19.00 10.27
C ARG A 337 8.94 -19.38 11.75
N ASP A 338 9.36 -18.43 12.58
CA ASP A 338 9.52 -18.63 14.03
C ASP A 338 8.39 -18.00 14.87
N GLY A 339 7.31 -17.57 14.23
CA GLY A 339 6.11 -17.01 14.86
C GLY A 339 6.01 -15.49 14.80
N TYR A 340 7.07 -14.78 14.40
CA TYR A 340 7.11 -13.34 14.19
C TYR A 340 7.87 -13.02 12.91
N MET A 341 7.58 -11.87 12.29
CA MET A 341 8.31 -11.43 11.12
C MET A 341 9.73 -11.00 11.51
N HIS A 342 10.72 -11.81 11.13
CA HIS A 342 12.14 -11.59 11.39
C HIS A 342 12.97 -11.63 10.10
N LEU A 343 14.26 -11.27 10.19
CA LEU A 343 15.18 -11.17 9.08
C LEU A 343 16.15 -12.33 9.07
N TYR A 344 16.35 -12.94 7.91
CA TYR A 344 17.26 -14.06 7.67
C TYR A 344 18.25 -13.72 6.59
N LEU A 345 19.53 -13.86 6.89
CA LEU A 345 20.64 -13.55 5.99
C LEU A 345 21.19 -14.84 5.37
N TYR A 346 21.24 -14.87 4.04
CA TYR A 346 21.79 -15.96 3.25
C TYR A 346 23.00 -15.51 2.44
N ASP A 347 23.88 -16.44 2.08
CA ASP A 347 24.87 -16.19 1.04
C ASP A 347 24.22 -16.24 -0.37
N MET A 348 24.99 -15.89 -1.40
CA MET A 348 24.49 -15.88 -2.79
C MET A 348 24.24 -17.29 -3.35
N ASN A 349 24.61 -18.35 -2.65
CA ASN A 349 24.31 -19.74 -2.99
C ASN A 349 23.06 -20.28 -2.28
N GLY A 350 22.40 -19.45 -1.47
CA GLY A 350 21.20 -19.79 -0.72
C GLY A 350 21.46 -20.51 0.60
N LYS A 351 22.70 -20.54 1.09
CA LYS A 351 23.02 -21.07 2.42
C LYS A 351 22.67 -20.03 3.48
N LEU A 352 21.85 -20.43 4.46
CA LEU A 352 21.53 -19.59 5.62
C LEU A 352 22.81 -19.31 6.42
N ILE A 353 23.13 -18.02 6.58
CA ILE A 353 24.25 -17.55 7.41
C ILE A 353 23.79 -17.38 8.85
N ARG A 354 22.69 -16.65 9.06
CA ARG A 354 22.13 -16.40 10.39
C ARG A 354 20.72 -15.83 10.33
N GLN A 355 19.95 -15.98 11.40
CA GLN A 355 18.87 -15.08 11.75
C GLN A 355 19.49 -13.76 12.24
N VAL A 356 19.01 -12.63 11.74
CA VAL A 356 19.61 -11.30 11.99
C VAL A 356 19.27 -10.80 13.39
N GLU A 357 18.03 -10.97 13.79
CA GLU A 357 17.47 -10.60 15.09
C GLU A 357 16.34 -11.56 15.48
N LYS A 358 15.87 -11.52 16.72
CA LYS A 358 14.81 -12.39 17.23
C LYS A 358 14.12 -11.78 18.44
N GLY A 359 12.88 -12.18 18.70
CA GLY A 359 12.09 -11.72 19.84
C GLY A 359 10.61 -11.89 19.59
N ASN A 360 9.77 -11.43 20.52
CA ASN A 360 8.32 -11.49 20.39
C ASN A 360 7.80 -10.16 19.79
N TYR A 361 8.20 -9.85 18.57
CA TYR A 361 7.84 -8.64 17.85
C TYR A 361 8.01 -8.83 16.34
N ASP A 362 7.31 -8.05 15.55
CA ASP A 362 7.43 -8.04 14.10
C ASP A 362 8.38 -6.94 13.61
N VAL A 363 9.28 -7.28 12.69
CA VAL A 363 9.92 -6.34 11.78
C VAL A 363 8.88 -5.85 10.79
N THR A 364 8.76 -4.54 10.64
CA THR A 364 7.69 -3.90 9.86
C THR A 364 8.18 -3.19 8.58
N ALA A 365 9.48 -2.95 8.45
CA ALA A 365 10.12 -2.47 7.22
C ALA A 365 11.62 -2.75 7.23
N ILE A 366 12.21 -2.87 6.03
CA ILE A 366 13.66 -3.01 5.84
C ILE A 366 14.15 -1.78 5.08
N TYR A 367 15.17 -1.11 5.60
CA TYR A 367 15.75 0.09 5.00
C TYR A 367 17.02 -0.17 4.19
N GLY A 368 17.67 -1.29 4.42
CA GLY A 368 18.81 -1.71 3.63
C GLY A 368 19.88 -2.46 4.42
N MET A 369 20.91 -2.82 3.69
CA MET A 369 22.07 -3.57 4.18
C MET A 369 23.35 -2.86 3.73
N ASP A 370 24.16 -2.36 4.68
CA ASP A 370 25.50 -1.85 4.38
C ASP A 370 26.47 -3.04 4.29
N GLU A 371 26.79 -3.44 3.09
CA GLU A 371 27.68 -4.58 2.85
C GLU A 371 29.15 -4.33 3.19
N LYS A 372 29.54 -3.07 3.49
CA LYS A 372 30.90 -2.74 3.96
C LYS A 372 31.06 -3.11 5.43
N THR A 373 30.05 -2.78 6.25
CA THR A 373 30.05 -3.04 7.69
C THR A 373 29.36 -4.36 8.04
N GLY A 374 28.40 -4.79 7.23
CA GLY A 374 27.50 -5.91 7.50
C GLY A 374 26.31 -5.52 8.38
N ASP A 375 26.05 -4.22 8.54
CA ASP A 375 24.94 -3.67 9.31
C ASP A 375 23.66 -3.72 8.49
N ILE A 376 22.55 -4.05 9.15
CA ILE A 376 21.21 -4.13 8.54
C ILE A 376 20.29 -3.16 9.27
N TYR A 377 19.64 -2.28 8.52
CA TYR A 377 18.77 -1.23 9.04
C TYR A 377 17.31 -1.58 8.79
N PHE A 378 16.48 -1.49 9.83
CA PHE A 378 15.08 -1.92 9.77
C PHE A 378 14.18 -1.15 10.76
N GLN A 379 12.88 -1.32 10.60
CA GLN A 379 11.86 -0.84 11.53
C GLN A 379 11.22 -2.05 12.22
N ALA A 380 10.86 -1.91 13.48
CA ALA A 380 10.18 -2.97 14.20
C ALA A 380 9.23 -2.43 15.28
N ALA A 381 8.23 -3.27 15.63
CA ALA A 381 7.29 -3.08 16.72
C ALA A 381 7.84 -3.66 18.05
N MET A 382 9.12 -3.46 18.32
CA MET A 382 9.88 -4.14 19.40
C MET A 382 9.48 -3.67 20.79
N LEU A 383 9.01 -2.43 20.95
CA LEU A 383 8.61 -1.88 22.25
C LEU A 383 7.17 -2.27 22.62
N ASN A 384 6.28 -2.21 21.65
CA ASN A 384 4.87 -2.57 21.70
C ASN A 384 4.31 -2.62 20.27
N ALA A 385 3.11 -3.14 20.11
CA ALA A 385 2.47 -3.29 18.82
C ALA A 385 2.09 -1.94 18.14
N HIS A 386 1.99 -0.85 18.87
CA HIS A 386 1.49 0.44 18.38
C HIS A 386 2.59 1.41 17.96
N ASP A 387 3.79 1.27 18.48
CA ASP A 387 4.93 2.12 18.15
C ASP A 387 5.83 1.49 17.09
N ARG A 388 6.51 2.35 16.36
CA ARG A 388 7.54 1.96 15.39
C ARG A 388 8.85 2.67 15.70
N GLN A 389 9.93 1.90 15.79
CA GLN A 389 11.27 2.44 16.01
C GLN A 389 12.22 1.93 14.91
N VAL A 390 13.24 2.72 14.62
CA VAL A 390 14.31 2.38 13.68
C VAL A 390 15.46 1.73 14.45
N TYR A 391 15.95 0.62 13.92
CA TYR A 391 17.01 -0.20 14.51
C TYR A 391 18.15 -0.46 13.52
N VAL A 392 19.31 -0.80 14.06
CA VAL A 392 20.41 -1.41 13.31
C VAL A 392 20.77 -2.73 13.97
N ALA A 393 20.89 -3.80 13.16
CA ALA A 393 21.50 -5.05 13.58
C ALA A 393 22.92 -5.13 13.03
N HIS A 394 23.91 -5.19 13.92
CA HIS A 394 25.32 -5.28 13.57
C HIS A 394 25.71 -6.69 13.15
N LYS A 395 26.82 -6.81 12.41
CA LYS A 395 27.36 -8.11 11.98
C LYS A 395 27.62 -9.07 13.17
N ASN A 396 27.97 -8.56 14.34
CA ASN A 396 28.20 -9.34 15.56
C ASN A 396 26.92 -9.79 16.27
N GLY A 397 25.74 -9.49 15.74
CA GLY A 397 24.43 -9.84 16.29
C GLY A 397 23.87 -8.83 17.30
N LYS A 398 24.60 -7.76 17.65
CA LYS A 398 24.06 -6.69 18.51
C LYS A 398 23.00 -5.89 17.76
N VAL A 399 21.87 -5.64 18.39
CA VAL A 399 20.79 -4.75 17.87
C VAL A 399 20.79 -3.47 18.67
N GLU A 400 20.78 -2.33 17.98
CA GLU A 400 20.72 -1.00 18.58
C GLU A 400 19.53 -0.20 18.06
N ARG A 401 18.85 0.51 18.94
CA ARG A 401 17.75 1.41 18.57
C ARG A 401 18.30 2.79 18.21
N LEU A 402 17.91 3.30 17.05
CA LEU A 402 18.36 4.60 16.51
C LEU A 402 17.40 5.75 16.77
N THR A 403 16.14 5.45 17.14
CA THR A 403 15.10 6.45 17.46
C THR A 403 14.53 6.17 18.84
N SER A 404 14.06 7.22 19.53
CA SER A 404 13.62 7.09 20.91
C SER A 404 12.27 7.76 21.21
N GLN A 405 11.75 8.59 20.29
CA GLN A 405 10.46 9.22 20.49
C GLN A 405 9.35 8.18 20.40
N GLU A 406 8.44 8.21 21.38
CA GLU A 406 7.22 7.42 21.39
C GLU A 406 6.35 7.78 20.17
N GLY A 407 5.84 6.78 19.48
CA GLY A 407 5.08 6.93 18.25
C GLY A 407 5.69 6.17 17.07
N SER A 408 5.34 6.58 15.88
CA SER A 408 5.78 5.96 14.63
C SER A 408 7.01 6.67 14.07
N ASN A 409 8.10 5.93 13.92
CA ASN A 409 9.36 6.38 13.32
C ASN A 409 9.65 5.57 12.07
N SER A 410 9.96 6.22 10.95
CA SER A 410 10.46 5.60 9.71
C SER A 410 11.71 6.32 9.22
N ALA A 411 12.46 5.70 8.31
CA ALA A 411 13.76 6.21 7.89
C ALA A 411 13.96 6.16 6.37
N TYR A 412 14.69 7.15 5.85
CA TYR A 412 15.26 7.18 4.49
C TYR A 412 16.77 7.32 4.63
N PHE A 413 17.51 6.23 4.41
CA PHE A 413 18.96 6.22 4.57
C PHE A 413 19.69 6.82 3.36
N SER A 414 20.83 7.48 3.60
CA SER A 414 21.78 7.87 2.54
C SER A 414 22.35 6.63 1.85
N GLY A 415 22.80 6.78 0.61
CA GLY A 415 23.35 5.67 -0.17
C GLY A 415 24.61 5.05 0.41
N ASP A 416 25.25 5.69 1.39
CA ASP A 416 26.41 5.22 2.14
C ASP A 416 26.11 4.86 3.61
N TYR A 417 24.83 4.87 4.02
CA TYR A 417 24.34 4.55 5.37
C TYR A 417 24.93 5.38 6.51
N ARG A 418 25.58 6.52 6.22
CA ARG A 418 26.10 7.40 7.27
C ARG A 418 25.06 8.31 7.92
N TYR A 419 23.99 8.58 7.20
CA TYR A 419 22.89 9.46 7.62
C TYR A 419 21.54 8.86 7.25
N PHE A 420 20.51 9.34 7.92
CA PHE A 420 19.12 9.09 7.49
C PHE A 420 18.21 10.25 7.85
N VAL A 421 17.15 10.43 7.08
CA VAL A 421 16.03 11.26 7.44
C VAL A 421 15.04 10.41 8.21
N ASN A 422 14.82 10.73 9.48
CA ASN A 422 13.76 10.13 10.30
C ASN A 422 12.46 10.91 10.09
N ASN A 423 11.36 10.23 9.82
CA ASN A 423 10.01 10.74 9.87
C ASN A 423 9.34 10.20 11.13
N TRP A 424 9.03 11.09 12.06
CA TRP A 424 8.37 10.77 13.32
C TRP A 424 7.02 11.44 13.43
N SER A 425 6.04 10.75 14.00
CA SER A 425 4.76 11.31 14.42
C SER A 425 4.13 10.45 15.53
N ASN A 426 3.10 10.99 16.18
CA ASN A 426 2.23 10.24 17.08
C ASN A 426 0.78 10.77 16.98
N TYR A 427 -0.13 10.30 17.81
CA TYR A 427 -1.53 10.71 17.80
C TYR A 427 -1.76 12.22 17.95
N SER A 428 -0.87 12.93 18.65
CA SER A 428 -1.01 14.35 18.98
C SER A 428 -0.03 15.26 18.26
N HIS A 429 0.94 14.69 17.54
CA HIS A 429 1.96 15.46 16.84
C HIS A 429 2.07 15.07 15.38
N PRO A 430 1.90 16.02 14.43
CA PRO A 430 2.10 15.77 13.02
C PRO A 430 3.57 15.44 12.71
N TYR A 431 3.84 15.02 11.48
CA TYR A 431 5.15 14.54 11.04
C TYR A 431 6.29 15.52 11.30
N VAL A 432 7.34 15.05 11.95
CA VAL A 432 8.61 15.75 12.12
C VAL A 432 9.70 15.01 11.36
N TYR A 433 10.35 15.72 10.46
CA TYR A 433 11.44 15.18 9.64
C TYR A 433 12.78 15.70 10.18
N THR A 434 13.63 14.79 10.62
CA THR A 434 14.97 15.12 11.14
C THR A 434 16.06 14.35 10.41
N VAL A 435 17.13 15.04 10.02
CA VAL A 435 18.36 14.36 9.62
C VAL A 435 19.07 13.85 10.86
N ARG A 436 19.46 12.58 10.84
CA ARG A 436 20.22 11.91 11.89
C ARG A 436 21.46 11.24 11.30
N ASN A 437 22.49 11.07 12.11
CA ASN A 437 23.59 10.18 11.74
C ASN A 437 23.19 8.72 12.03
N ASN A 438 23.99 7.77 11.57
CA ASN A 438 23.74 6.33 11.73
C ASN A 438 23.83 5.80 13.19
N LYS A 439 24.09 6.69 14.16
CA LYS A 439 23.99 6.43 15.61
C LYS A 439 22.73 7.05 16.22
N GLY A 440 21.82 7.58 15.40
CA GLY A 440 20.56 8.16 15.83
C GLY A 440 20.62 9.60 16.32
N LYS A 441 21.83 10.24 16.38
CA LYS A 441 21.97 11.65 16.81
C LYS A 441 21.34 12.59 15.81
N VAL A 442 20.41 13.43 16.25
CA VAL A 442 19.81 14.49 15.45
C VAL A 442 20.86 15.52 15.04
N ILE A 443 20.90 15.84 13.76
CA ILE A 443 21.78 16.85 13.17
C ILE A 443 20.99 18.12 12.83
N LYS A 444 19.80 17.94 12.23
CA LYS A 444 18.96 19.04 11.75
C LYS A 444 17.51 18.63 11.66
N THR A 445 16.59 19.55 11.90
CA THR A 445 15.17 19.43 11.56
C THR A 445 14.94 19.99 10.16
N LEU A 446 14.26 19.23 9.30
CA LEU A 446 13.88 19.64 7.95
C LEU A 446 12.48 20.24 7.92
N GLU A 447 11.54 19.61 8.62
CA GLU A 447 10.15 20.04 8.75
C GLU A 447 9.62 19.60 10.13
N ASP A 448 8.92 20.47 10.84
CA ASP A 448 8.37 20.18 12.17
C ASP A 448 6.84 20.29 12.24
N ASN A 449 6.20 20.69 11.15
CA ASN A 449 4.75 20.90 11.05
C ASN A 449 4.14 21.76 12.18
N LYS A 450 4.94 22.61 12.79
CA LYS A 450 4.53 23.47 13.90
C LYS A 450 3.33 24.36 13.52
N LYS A 451 3.30 24.84 12.27
CA LYS A 451 2.17 25.66 11.78
C LYS A 451 0.86 24.89 11.79
N LEU A 452 0.87 23.61 11.39
CA LEU A 452 -0.31 22.76 11.46
C LEU A 452 -0.70 22.50 12.90
N LEU A 453 0.26 22.18 13.77
CA LEU A 453 0.01 21.93 15.19
C LEU A 453 -0.61 23.16 15.87
N GLU A 454 -0.14 24.37 15.60
CA GLU A 454 -0.74 25.60 16.13
C GLU A 454 -2.13 25.87 15.52
N LYS A 455 -2.34 25.53 14.25
CA LYS A 455 -3.66 25.62 13.61
C LYS A 455 -4.68 24.69 14.29
N THR A 456 -4.31 23.44 14.56
CA THR A 456 -5.26 22.49 15.20
C THR A 456 -5.74 22.96 16.56
N LYS A 457 -4.92 23.73 17.31
CA LYS A 457 -5.30 24.32 18.60
C LYS A 457 -6.42 25.38 18.51
N GLN A 458 -6.64 25.95 17.32
CA GLN A 458 -7.71 26.94 17.09
C GLN A 458 -9.08 26.29 16.87
N TYR A 459 -9.11 24.98 16.64
CA TYR A 459 -10.32 24.22 16.36
C TYR A 459 -10.72 23.31 17.53
N ASN A 460 -11.92 22.77 17.49
CA ASN A 460 -12.39 21.70 18.37
C ASN A 460 -11.63 20.39 18.05
N TRP A 461 -10.32 20.45 18.13
CA TRP A 461 -9.43 19.32 17.87
C TRP A 461 -9.39 18.41 19.09
N GLY A 462 -10.02 17.24 18.99
CA GLY A 462 -10.12 16.29 20.07
C GLY A 462 -8.78 15.64 20.45
N LYS A 463 -8.83 14.80 21.47
CA LYS A 463 -7.72 13.96 21.89
C LYS A 463 -8.07 12.49 21.69
N ARG A 464 -7.13 11.71 21.17
CA ARG A 464 -7.25 10.26 21.03
C ARG A 464 -6.68 9.61 22.30
N GLU A 465 -7.48 8.73 22.92
CA GLU A 465 -7.11 7.95 24.09
C GLU A 465 -7.02 6.48 23.68
N THR A 466 -6.01 5.77 24.16
CA THR A 466 -5.88 4.31 23.94
C THR A 466 -6.52 3.54 25.07
N PHE A 467 -7.01 2.36 24.77
CA PHE A 467 -7.55 1.41 25.74
C PHE A 467 -7.30 -0.03 25.32
N THR A 468 -7.36 -0.92 26.27
CA THR A 468 -7.31 -2.38 26.05
C THR A 468 -8.46 -3.02 26.80
N PHE A 469 -9.09 -4.02 26.21
CA PHE A 469 -10.09 -4.82 26.87
C PHE A 469 -9.91 -6.31 26.54
N THR A 470 -10.59 -7.17 27.29
CA THR A 470 -10.56 -8.61 27.07
C THR A 470 -11.94 -9.07 26.60
N THR A 471 -12.00 -9.78 25.48
CA THR A 471 -13.24 -10.36 24.95
C THR A 471 -13.76 -11.46 25.84
N SER A 472 -14.99 -11.91 25.61
CA SER A 472 -15.59 -13.08 26.30
C SER A 472 -14.80 -14.38 26.05
N GLU A 473 -14.05 -14.46 24.96
CA GLU A 473 -13.16 -15.57 24.63
C GLU A 473 -11.76 -15.45 25.26
N GLY A 474 -11.49 -14.42 26.09
CA GLY A 474 -10.22 -14.22 26.76
C GLY A 474 -9.14 -13.53 25.90
N VAL A 475 -9.49 -13.01 24.72
CA VAL A 475 -8.55 -12.32 23.81
C VAL A 475 -8.42 -10.85 24.21
N LYS A 476 -7.18 -10.40 24.42
CA LYS A 476 -6.88 -8.99 24.62
C LYS A 476 -6.88 -8.25 23.28
N LEU A 477 -7.67 -7.19 23.18
CA LEU A 477 -7.75 -6.31 22.03
C LEU A 477 -7.41 -4.88 22.41
N ASP A 478 -6.71 -4.19 21.51
CA ASP A 478 -6.28 -2.80 21.70
C ASP A 478 -7.09 -1.88 20.81
N GLY A 479 -7.41 -0.70 21.33
CA GLY A 479 -8.19 0.29 20.62
C GLY A 479 -7.80 1.72 20.97
N TRP A 480 -8.37 2.64 20.23
CA TRP A 480 -8.39 4.05 20.56
C TRP A 480 -9.81 4.59 20.54
N MET A 481 -10.05 5.68 21.30
CA MET A 481 -11.29 6.43 21.23
C MET A 481 -11.05 7.94 21.23
N VAL A 482 -12.00 8.67 20.66
CA VAL A 482 -12.12 10.12 20.68
C VAL A 482 -13.45 10.47 21.31
N LYS A 483 -13.44 11.34 22.32
CA LYS A 483 -14.63 11.86 22.99
C LYS A 483 -14.92 13.28 22.54
N PRO A 484 -16.17 13.76 22.60
CA PRO A 484 -16.48 15.19 22.42
C PRO A 484 -15.58 16.09 23.26
N VAL A 485 -15.24 17.28 22.76
CA VAL A 485 -14.37 18.23 23.50
C VAL A 485 -15.02 18.68 24.83
N ASP A 486 -16.34 18.79 24.84
CA ASP A 486 -17.17 19.12 26.01
C ASP A 486 -17.73 17.87 26.72
N PHE A 487 -16.97 16.76 26.66
CA PHE A 487 -17.35 15.48 27.26
C PHE A 487 -17.69 15.62 28.75
N ASP A 488 -18.86 15.11 29.13
CA ASP A 488 -19.37 15.06 30.50
C ASP A 488 -19.69 13.61 30.87
N ALA A 489 -18.93 13.05 31.77
CA ALA A 489 -19.05 11.64 32.20
C ALA A 489 -20.41 11.29 32.83
N SER A 490 -21.23 12.28 33.19
CA SER A 490 -22.59 12.06 33.71
C SER A 490 -23.66 11.87 32.61
N LYS A 491 -23.29 12.17 31.36
CA LYS A 491 -24.17 12.02 30.19
C LYS A 491 -23.91 10.69 29.48
N LYS A 492 -24.86 10.33 28.62
CA LYS A 492 -24.77 9.16 27.72
C LYS A 492 -24.52 9.63 26.30
N TYR A 493 -23.56 9.00 25.64
CA TYR A 493 -23.17 9.32 24.26
C TYR A 493 -23.35 8.12 23.34
N PRO A 494 -23.87 8.34 22.11
CA PRO A 494 -23.82 7.33 21.06
C PRO A 494 -22.37 7.10 20.61
N VAL A 495 -22.08 5.89 20.16
CA VAL A 495 -20.73 5.48 19.72
C VAL A 495 -20.73 5.12 18.24
N ILE A 496 -19.74 5.60 17.49
CA ILE A 496 -19.43 5.14 16.14
C ILE A 496 -18.12 4.34 16.19
N LEU A 497 -18.18 3.06 15.85
CA LEU A 497 -17.00 2.24 15.63
C LEU A 497 -16.52 2.37 14.18
N PHE A 498 -15.31 2.83 13.98
CA PHE A 498 -14.58 2.68 12.72
C PHE A 498 -13.71 1.43 12.78
N GLN A 499 -13.62 0.67 11.70
CA GLN A 499 -12.72 -0.48 11.62
C GLN A 499 -12.36 -0.83 10.17
N TYR A 500 -11.24 -1.52 9.99
CA TYR A 500 -10.85 -2.13 8.72
C TYR A 500 -10.78 -3.66 8.85
N SER A 501 -10.01 -4.17 9.80
CA SER A 501 -9.92 -5.58 10.21
C SER A 501 -9.31 -6.54 9.19
N GLY A 502 -8.90 -6.07 8.00
CA GLY A 502 -8.30 -6.94 6.98
C GLY A 502 -6.99 -7.60 7.45
N PRO A 503 -6.65 -8.80 6.95
CA PRO A 503 -5.47 -9.54 7.35
C PRO A 503 -4.20 -8.69 7.28
N GLY A 504 -3.42 -8.69 8.38
CA GLY A 504 -2.17 -7.93 8.48
C GLY A 504 -2.31 -6.42 8.59
N SER A 505 -3.52 -5.85 8.50
CA SER A 505 -3.75 -4.41 8.64
C SER A 505 -3.61 -3.94 10.09
N GLN A 506 -3.39 -2.64 10.29
CA GLN A 506 -3.35 -2.04 11.61
C GLN A 506 -3.94 -0.63 11.60
N GLN A 507 -4.97 -0.39 12.39
CA GLN A 507 -5.62 0.91 12.59
C GLN A 507 -5.30 1.52 13.96
N VAL A 508 -4.84 0.72 14.90
CA VAL A 508 -4.38 1.16 16.22
C VAL A 508 -2.86 1.31 16.18
N LEU A 509 -2.40 2.38 15.54
CA LEU A 509 -0.99 2.72 15.36
C LEU A 509 -0.75 4.13 15.91
N ASN A 510 0.22 4.30 16.78
CA ASN A 510 0.58 5.61 17.34
C ASN A 510 1.28 6.50 16.29
N SER A 511 0.46 7.06 15.41
CA SER A 511 0.89 7.87 14.27
C SER A 511 -0.12 8.98 13.99
N TRP A 512 0.35 10.08 13.40
CA TRP A 512 -0.52 11.14 12.89
C TRP A 512 -1.46 10.68 11.77
N SER A 513 -1.06 9.65 10.99
CA SER A 513 -1.90 9.08 9.95
C SER A 513 -3.11 8.30 10.48
N THR A 514 -3.13 7.95 11.76
CA THR A 514 -4.20 7.15 12.38
C THR A 514 -5.52 7.91 12.42
N GLY A 515 -6.59 7.21 12.08
CA GLY A 515 -7.95 7.73 11.99
C GLY A 515 -8.66 7.25 10.73
N SER A 516 -9.97 7.35 10.73
CA SER A 516 -10.81 6.76 9.69
C SER A 516 -10.57 7.33 8.28
N MET A 517 -10.06 8.56 8.19
CA MET A 517 -9.74 9.24 6.92
C MET A 517 -8.33 9.87 6.94
N GLY A 518 -7.45 9.45 7.81
CA GLY A 518 -6.13 10.04 7.97
C GLY A 518 -6.18 11.51 8.44
N SER A 519 -5.26 12.35 7.98
CA SER A 519 -5.20 13.79 8.29
C SER A 519 -5.28 14.11 9.79
N GLY A 520 -4.54 13.38 10.62
CA GLY A 520 -4.52 13.54 12.07
C GLY A 520 -5.82 13.13 12.77
N GLY A 521 -6.72 12.43 12.07
CA GLY A 521 -8.03 12.04 12.60
C GLY A 521 -9.08 13.15 12.54
N ALA A 522 -8.93 14.14 11.65
CA ALA A 522 -9.83 15.29 11.54
C ALA A 522 -11.30 14.89 11.37
N PHE A 523 -11.60 13.82 10.63
CA PHE A 523 -12.96 13.34 10.47
C PHE A 523 -13.49 12.70 11.75
N ASP A 524 -12.68 11.99 12.51
CA ASP A 524 -13.07 11.40 13.80
C ASP A 524 -13.40 12.51 14.81
N TYR A 525 -12.61 13.57 14.86
CA TYR A 525 -12.86 14.74 15.70
C TYR A 525 -14.10 15.53 15.26
N TYR A 526 -14.35 15.58 13.95
CA TYR A 526 -15.60 16.16 13.44
C TYR A 526 -16.82 15.36 13.92
N LEU A 527 -16.79 14.03 13.84
CA LEU A 527 -17.88 13.18 14.37
C LEU A 527 -18.04 13.35 15.88
N ALA A 528 -16.93 13.49 16.60
CA ALA A 528 -16.97 13.76 18.04
C ALA A 528 -17.60 15.13 18.35
N GLN A 529 -17.30 16.17 17.56
CA GLN A 529 -17.95 17.48 17.62
C GLN A 529 -19.48 17.40 17.39
N GLU A 530 -19.91 16.45 16.54
CA GLU A 530 -21.33 16.18 16.29
C GLU A 530 -22.00 15.38 17.41
N GLY A 531 -21.29 15.08 18.51
CA GLY A 531 -21.79 14.47 19.73
C GLY A 531 -21.63 12.96 19.83
N PHE A 532 -20.78 12.34 19.03
CA PHE A 532 -20.47 10.92 19.09
C PHE A 532 -19.17 10.65 19.85
N ILE A 533 -19.06 9.51 20.51
CA ILE A 533 -17.76 8.91 20.79
C ILE A 533 -17.37 8.13 19.54
N VAL A 534 -16.16 8.32 19.04
CA VAL A 534 -15.61 7.57 17.92
C VAL A 534 -14.54 6.63 18.45
N ALA A 535 -14.61 5.35 18.13
CA ALA A 535 -13.64 4.37 18.57
C ALA A 535 -13.23 3.42 17.44
N CYS A 536 -12.06 2.80 17.59
CA CYS A 536 -11.53 1.80 16.68
C CYS A 536 -10.80 0.72 17.49
N VAL A 537 -10.96 -0.53 17.10
CA VAL A 537 -10.28 -1.68 17.70
C VAL A 537 -9.70 -2.56 16.58
N ASP A 538 -8.44 -2.94 16.73
CA ASP A 538 -7.81 -3.96 15.90
C ASP A 538 -8.10 -5.34 16.51
N GLY A 539 -8.96 -6.11 15.83
CA GLY A 539 -9.33 -7.46 16.21
C GLY A 539 -8.32 -8.52 15.73
N ARG A 540 -8.65 -9.77 15.96
CA ARG A 540 -7.89 -10.92 15.45
C ARG A 540 -7.78 -10.86 13.92
N GLY A 541 -6.63 -11.26 13.39
CA GLY A 541 -6.28 -11.14 11.96
C GLY A 541 -5.45 -9.90 11.62
N THR A 542 -5.40 -8.88 12.50
CA THR A 542 -4.59 -7.67 12.28
C THR A 542 -3.11 -7.90 12.59
N GLY A 543 -2.24 -7.00 12.11
CA GLY A 543 -0.78 -7.16 12.12
C GLY A 543 -0.08 -6.67 13.38
N ALA A 544 1.24 -6.81 13.38
CA ALA A 544 2.19 -6.39 14.41
C ALA A 544 2.05 -7.11 15.78
N ARG A 545 1.42 -8.27 15.79
CA ARG A 545 1.21 -9.10 17.00
C ARG A 545 1.63 -10.57 16.78
N GLY A 546 2.46 -10.82 15.76
CA GLY A 546 2.95 -12.13 15.38
C GLY A 546 2.01 -12.94 14.49
N ALA A 547 2.56 -13.97 13.87
CA ALA A 547 1.88 -14.78 12.85
C ALA A 547 0.65 -15.54 13.37
N GLU A 548 0.65 -15.97 14.63
CA GLU A 548 -0.49 -16.68 15.21
C GLU A 548 -1.73 -15.78 15.27
N PHE A 549 -1.58 -14.57 15.77
CA PHE A 549 -2.66 -13.57 15.85
C PHE A 549 -3.11 -13.09 14.46
N GLU A 550 -2.17 -12.84 13.56
CA GLU A 550 -2.46 -12.34 12.21
C GLU A 550 -3.13 -13.41 11.34
N LYS A 551 -2.66 -14.66 11.40
CA LYS A 551 -3.10 -15.73 10.50
C LYS A 551 -4.21 -16.63 11.10
N CYS A 552 -4.83 -16.24 12.22
CA CYS A 552 -5.89 -17.04 12.83
C CYS A 552 -7.20 -17.03 12.02
N THR A 553 -7.38 -16.04 11.14
CA THR A 553 -8.56 -15.91 10.26
C THR A 553 -8.44 -16.71 8.96
N TYR A 554 -7.31 -17.41 8.74
CA TYR A 554 -7.06 -18.23 7.57
C TYR A 554 -8.18 -19.23 7.31
N LEU A 555 -8.65 -19.31 6.07
CA LEU A 555 -9.77 -20.10 5.52
C LEU A 555 -11.18 -19.64 5.96
N ARG A 556 -11.32 -18.63 6.82
CA ARG A 556 -12.62 -18.17 7.33
C ARG A 556 -12.63 -16.65 7.56
N LEU A 557 -12.32 -15.88 6.53
CA LEU A 557 -12.33 -14.41 6.62
C LEU A 557 -13.71 -13.89 7.08
N GLY A 558 -13.70 -12.91 7.97
CA GLY A 558 -14.88 -12.23 8.49
C GLY A 558 -15.53 -12.89 9.70
N ASP A 559 -15.18 -14.12 10.06
CA ASP A 559 -15.79 -14.84 11.21
C ASP A 559 -15.28 -14.27 12.54
N LEU A 560 -13.97 -14.33 12.79
CA LEU A 560 -13.37 -13.82 14.02
C LEU A 560 -13.37 -12.29 14.08
N GLU A 561 -13.15 -11.66 12.94
CA GLU A 561 -13.14 -10.21 12.81
C GLU A 561 -14.49 -9.60 13.19
N SER A 562 -15.59 -10.17 12.75
CA SER A 562 -16.94 -9.69 13.10
C SER A 562 -17.28 -9.96 14.57
N LYS A 563 -16.88 -11.11 15.13
CA LYS A 563 -17.02 -11.38 16.56
C LYS A 563 -16.29 -10.34 17.41
N ASP A 564 -15.06 -10.00 17.05
CA ASP A 564 -14.27 -9.05 17.80
C ASP A 564 -14.86 -7.62 17.74
N GLN A 565 -15.51 -7.23 16.63
CA GLN A 565 -16.23 -5.95 16.57
C GLN A 565 -17.53 -5.96 17.39
N VAL A 566 -18.25 -7.07 17.43
CA VAL A 566 -19.41 -7.23 18.34
C VAL A 566 -18.96 -7.19 19.80
N GLU A 567 -17.89 -7.87 20.18
CA GLU A 567 -17.30 -7.80 21.53
C GLU A 567 -16.85 -6.35 21.87
N THR A 568 -16.31 -5.63 20.88
CA THR A 568 -15.99 -4.20 21.03
C THR A 568 -17.22 -3.37 21.33
N ALA A 569 -18.33 -3.59 20.62
CA ALA A 569 -19.59 -2.88 20.87
C ALA A 569 -20.14 -3.20 22.27
N LEU A 570 -20.08 -4.45 22.71
CA LEU A 570 -20.48 -4.87 24.05
C LEU A 570 -19.62 -4.21 25.14
N TYR A 571 -18.30 -4.19 24.94
CA TYR A 571 -17.37 -3.48 25.85
C TYR A 571 -17.69 -1.99 25.91
N MET A 572 -17.84 -1.31 24.77
CA MET A 572 -18.21 0.11 24.74
C MET A 572 -19.52 0.34 25.46
N GLY A 573 -20.54 -0.50 25.21
CA GLY A 573 -21.84 -0.42 25.84
C GLY A 573 -21.84 -0.65 27.38
N SER A 574 -20.77 -1.22 27.94
CA SER A 574 -20.57 -1.40 29.37
C SER A 574 -20.05 -0.14 30.07
N LEU A 575 -19.50 0.82 29.30
CA LEU A 575 -18.96 2.06 29.86
C LEU A 575 -20.08 2.97 30.38
N PRO A 576 -19.92 3.59 31.57
CA PRO A 576 -20.99 4.32 32.22
C PRO A 576 -21.52 5.52 31.45
N TYR A 577 -20.74 6.08 30.54
CA TYR A 577 -21.06 7.23 29.69
C TYR A 577 -21.49 6.86 28.27
N VAL A 578 -21.69 5.59 27.96
CA VAL A 578 -22.12 5.14 26.63
C VAL A 578 -23.60 4.80 26.62
N ASP A 579 -24.31 5.29 25.60
CA ASP A 579 -25.64 4.84 25.27
C ASP A 579 -25.57 3.53 24.49
N LYS A 580 -25.68 2.41 25.20
CA LYS A 580 -25.58 1.06 24.63
C LYS A 580 -26.61 0.72 23.56
N GLY A 581 -27.71 1.47 23.49
CA GLY A 581 -28.75 1.32 22.47
C GLY A 581 -28.44 2.08 21.18
N ASN A 582 -27.39 2.90 21.17
CA ASN A 582 -26.97 3.74 20.04
C ASN A 582 -25.50 3.56 19.71
N ILE A 583 -25.13 2.36 19.24
CA ILE A 583 -23.79 2.03 18.75
C ILE A 583 -23.90 1.77 17.25
N GLY A 584 -23.09 2.47 16.47
CA GLY A 584 -22.95 2.31 15.02
C GLY A 584 -21.58 1.75 14.64
N ILE A 585 -21.47 1.25 13.41
CA ILE A 585 -20.22 0.70 12.86
C ILE A 585 -20.06 1.13 11.40
N TRP A 586 -18.84 1.44 10.97
CA TRP A 586 -18.55 1.64 9.57
C TRP A 586 -17.13 1.26 9.18
N GLY A 587 -16.95 1.02 7.89
CA GLY A 587 -15.65 0.76 7.31
C GLY A 587 -15.69 0.79 5.80
N TRP A 588 -14.50 0.77 5.21
CA TRP A 588 -14.26 0.85 3.78
C TRP A 588 -13.56 -0.41 3.28
N SER A 589 -13.92 -0.92 2.09
CA SER A 589 -13.29 -2.10 1.50
C SER A 589 -13.47 -3.32 2.40
N TYR A 590 -12.40 -3.96 2.87
CA TYR A 590 -12.49 -5.02 3.89
C TYR A 590 -13.27 -4.55 5.13
N GLY A 591 -13.09 -3.29 5.55
CA GLY A 591 -13.87 -2.71 6.64
C GLY A 591 -15.36 -2.59 6.31
N GLY A 592 -15.72 -2.37 5.06
CA GLY A 592 -17.09 -2.47 4.57
C GLY A 592 -17.63 -3.89 4.68
N PHE A 593 -16.88 -4.89 4.22
CA PHE A 593 -17.21 -6.29 4.40
C PHE A 593 -17.40 -6.66 5.87
N ASN A 594 -16.45 -6.29 6.72
CA ASN A 594 -16.55 -6.62 8.15
C ASN A 594 -17.65 -5.82 8.87
N THR A 595 -18.07 -4.64 8.36
CA THR A 595 -19.28 -3.96 8.83
C THR A 595 -20.52 -4.81 8.55
N LEU A 596 -20.67 -5.33 7.33
CA LEU A 596 -21.79 -6.20 6.96
C LEU A 596 -21.78 -7.50 7.76
N MET A 597 -20.61 -8.12 7.93
CA MET A 597 -20.44 -9.32 8.74
C MET A 597 -20.78 -9.09 10.20
N SER A 598 -20.40 -7.96 10.79
CA SER A 598 -20.69 -7.58 12.18
C SER A 598 -22.19 -7.32 12.41
N MET A 599 -22.85 -6.69 11.43
CA MET A 599 -24.29 -6.44 11.49
C MET A 599 -25.13 -7.70 11.21
N SER A 600 -24.53 -8.81 10.82
CA SER A 600 -25.18 -10.09 10.59
C SER A 600 -24.55 -11.24 11.40
N GLU A 601 -23.74 -10.92 12.42
CA GLU A 601 -23.03 -11.90 13.25
C GLU A 601 -24.02 -12.76 14.10
N GLY A 602 -25.16 -12.21 14.42
CA GLY A 602 -26.24 -12.87 15.14
C GLY A 602 -26.59 -12.22 16.48
N ARG A 603 -25.73 -11.41 17.06
CA ARG A 603 -25.98 -10.56 18.23
C ARG A 603 -26.34 -9.16 17.79
N PRO A 604 -27.58 -8.65 17.98
CA PRO A 604 -28.03 -7.37 17.42
C PRO A 604 -27.56 -6.17 18.27
N VAL A 605 -26.26 -5.87 18.22
CA VAL A 605 -25.65 -4.79 19.03
C VAL A 605 -25.55 -3.45 18.29
N PHE A 606 -25.62 -3.46 16.94
CA PHE A 606 -25.47 -2.24 16.14
C PHE A 606 -26.83 -1.64 15.76
N LYS A 607 -27.02 -0.36 16.05
CA LYS A 607 -28.20 0.43 15.68
C LYS A 607 -28.17 0.84 14.21
N ALA A 608 -26.99 1.18 13.70
CA ALA A 608 -26.77 1.61 12.33
C ALA A 608 -25.39 1.22 11.81
N GLY A 609 -25.25 1.01 10.50
CA GLY A 609 -23.97 0.78 9.85
C GLY A 609 -23.84 1.43 8.50
N VAL A 610 -22.60 1.70 8.10
CA VAL A 610 -22.25 2.18 6.76
C VAL A 610 -21.12 1.31 6.19
N ALA A 611 -21.40 0.64 5.08
CA ALA A 611 -20.43 -0.15 4.34
C ALA A 611 -20.02 0.60 3.06
N VAL A 612 -18.73 0.96 2.93
CA VAL A 612 -18.22 1.68 1.77
C VAL A 612 -17.40 0.73 0.91
N ALA A 613 -17.79 0.58 -0.37
CA ALA A 613 -17.14 -0.28 -1.37
C ALA A 613 -16.84 -1.69 -0.81
N PRO A 614 -17.83 -2.40 -0.24
CA PRO A 614 -17.60 -3.65 0.46
C PRO A 614 -17.43 -4.82 -0.50
N PRO A 615 -16.44 -5.71 -0.34
CA PRO A 615 -16.60 -7.11 -0.73
C PRO A 615 -17.79 -7.71 0.01
N THR A 616 -18.55 -8.59 -0.62
CA THR A 616 -19.70 -9.26 -0.01
C THR A 616 -19.62 -10.76 -0.15
N CYS A 617 -18.87 -11.24 -1.12
CA CYS A 617 -18.49 -12.63 -1.27
C CYS A 617 -17.12 -12.71 -1.93
N TYR A 618 -16.18 -13.39 -1.30
CA TYR A 618 -14.81 -13.52 -1.84
C TYR A 618 -14.71 -14.33 -3.13
N ARG A 619 -15.78 -15.01 -3.57
CA ARG A 619 -15.87 -15.55 -4.95
C ARG A 619 -15.87 -14.46 -6.01
N PHE A 620 -16.20 -13.22 -5.66
CA PHE A 620 -16.24 -12.09 -6.58
C PHE A 620 -14.94 -11.28 -6.60
N TYR A 621 -14.02 -11.60 -5.69
CA TYR A 621 -12.73 -10.91 -5.60
C TYR A 621 -11.63 -11.71 -6.32
N ASP A 622 -10.44 -11.08 -6.50
CA ASP A 622 -9.36 -11.66 -7.29
C ASP A 622 -8.76 -12.94 -6.70
N THR A 623 -8.04 -13.69 -7.56
CA THR A 623 -7.40 -14.95 -7.20
C THR A 623 -6.30 -14.78 -6.15
N VAL A 624 -5.34 -13.87 -6.38
CA VAL A 624 -4.10 -13.82 -5.59
C VAL A 624 -4.36 -13.42 -4.14
N TYR A 625 -5.14 -12.34 -3.91
CA TYR A 625 -5.54 -11.93 -2.57
C TYR A 625 -6.40 -12.99 -1.90
N THR A 626 -7.49 -13.35 -2.56
CA THR A 626 -8.50 -14.22 -1.94
C THR A 626 -7.94 -15.59 -1.63
N GLU A 627 -7.23 -16.21 -2.57
CA GLU A 627 -6.72 -17.57 -2.41
C GLU A 627 -5.54 -17.65 -1.43
N ARG A 628 -4.79 -16.56 -1.24
CA ARG A 628 -3.79 -16.44 -0.17
C ARG A 628 -4.39 -16.72 1.20
N TYR A 629 -5.58 -16.20 1.46
CA TYR A 629 -6.24 -16.30 2.76
C TYR A 629 -7.29 -17.38 2.85
N MET A 630 -7.88 -17.80 1.73
CA MET A 630 -9.06 -18.67 1.68
C MET A 630 -8.84 -19.94 0.89
N ARG A 631 -7.72 -20.10 0.16
CA ARG A 631 -7.55 -21.08 -0.93
C ARG A 631 -8.62 -20.90 -2.02
N THR A 632 -8.77 -21.87 -2.94
CA THR A 632 -9.81 -21.79 -3.96
C THR A 632 -11.19 -22.12 -3.37
N PRO A 633 -12.29 -21.62 -3.97
CA PRO A 633 -13.64 -22.00 -3.58
C PRO A 633 -13.91 -23.50 -3.69
N GLN A 634 -13.23 -24.19 -4.61
CA GLN A 634 -13.35 -25.64 -4.78
C GLN A 634 -12.73 -26.44 -3.63
N GLU A 635 -11.69 -25.89 -2.98
CA GLU A 635 -11.00 -26.51 -1.86
C GLU A 635 -11.61 -26.14 -0.50
N ASN A 636 -12.26 -25.00 -0.39
CA ASN A 636 -12.76 -24.41 0.86
C ASN A 636 -14.20 -23.90 0.73
N GLU A 637 -15.11 -24.70 0.20
CA GLU A 637 -16.50 -24.29 -0.02
C GLU A 637 -17.16 -23.74 1.25
N GLU A 638 -16.96 -24.38 2.40
CA GLU A 638 -17.55 -23.95 3.68
C GLU A 638 -17.00 -22.60 4.17
N GLY A 639 -15.71 -22.31 3.94
CA GLY A 639 -15.16 -21.01 4.26
C GLY A 639 -15.76 -19.87 3.44
N TYR A 640 -16.01 -20.13 2.16
CA TYR A 640 -16.65 -19.16 1.26
C TYR A 640 -18.15 -18.92 1.53
N LYS A 641 -18.81 -19.77 2.29
CA LYS A 641 -20.17 -19.53 2.80
C LYS A 641 -20.19 -18.57 4.01
N VAL A 642 -19.04 -18.24 4.57
CA VAL A 642 -18.91 -17.25 5.64
C VAL A 642 -18.88 -15.85 5.00
N ASN A 643 -20.04 -15.30 4.69
CA ASN A 643 -20.17 -14.02 4.00
C ASN A 643 -21.53 -13.37 4.30
N PRO A 644 -21.69 -12.05 4.11
CA PRO A 644 -22.94 -11.36 4.43
C PRO A 644 -24.11 -11.74 3.51
N ILE A 645 -23.88 -12.22 2.28
CA ILE A 645 -24.96 -12.69 1.40
C ILE A 645 -25.67 -13.89 2.02
N GLU A 646 -24.92 -14.88 2.51
CA GLU A 646 -25.44 -16.07 3.20
C GLU A 646 -26.06 -15.74 4.57
N ARG A 647 -25.78 -14.56 5.11
CA ARG A 647 -26.27 -14.06 6.40
C ARG A 647 -27.29 -12.93 6.27
N ALA A 648 -27.85 -12.69 5.07
CA ALA A 648 -28.73 -11.56 4.79
C ALA A 648 -29.97 -11.57 5.72
N ASP A 649 -30.50 -12.74 6.06
CA ASP A 649 -31.61 -12.93 7.00
C ASP A 649 -31.30 -12.43 8.42
N LYS A 650 -30.01 -12.43 8.82
CA LYS A 650 -29.54 -11.97 10.14
C LYS A 650 -29.19 -10.49 10.17
N GLN A 651 -29.23 -9.80 9.02
CA GLN A 651 -28.98 -8.37 8.96
C GLN A 651 -29.91 -7.61 9.91
N HIS A 652 -29.34 -6.76 10.77
CA HIS A 652 -30.09 -5.94 11.72
C HIS A 652 -29.57 -4.50 11.73
N GLY A 653 -30.40 -3.59 12.27
CA GLY A 653 -30.09 -2.16 12.30
C GLY A 653 -30.21 -1.49 10.92
N ALA A 654 -30.10 -0.17 10.90
CA ALA A 654 -30.21 0.62 9.69
C ALA A 654 -28.90 0.52 8.86
N LEU A 655 -28.97 0.10 7.59
CA LEU A 655 -27.82 -0.09 6.73
C LEU A 655 -27.79 0.92 5.57
N LEU A 656 -26.63 1.54 5.35
CA LEU A 656 -26.28 2.31 4.16
C LEU A 656 -25.07 1.67 3.47
N ILE A 657 -25.18 1.41 2.17
CA ILE A 657 -24.10 0.92 1.32
C ILE A 657 -23.71 2.04 0.34
N CYS A 658 -22.41 2.36 0.25
CA CYS A 658 -21.88 3.36 -0.68
C CYS A 658 -20.89 2.68 -1.62
N HIS A 659 -21.03 2.85 -2.96
CA HIS A 659 -20.14 2.21 -3.91
C HIS A 659 -19.86 3.08 -5.15
N GLY A 660 -18.68 2.98 -5.72
CA GLY A 660 -18.33 3.55 -7.01
C GLY A 660 -18.75 2.64 -8.15
N LEU A 661 -19.45 3.17 -9.16
CA LEU A 661 -19.89 2.36 -10.31
C LEU A 661 -18.73 1.89 -11.21
N ALA A 662 -17.58 2.55 -11.15
CA ALA A 662 -16.38 2.18 -11.90
C ALA A 662 -15.29 1.62 -10.97
N ASP A 663 -15.68 0.92 -9.91
CA ASP A 663 -14.74 0.25 -9.01
C ASP A 663 -14.15 -0.98 -9.71
N ASP A 664 -12.91 -0.86 -10.13
CA ASP A 664 -12.13 -1.87 -10.86
C ASP A 664 -11.44 -2.89 -9.93
N ASN A 665 -11.53 -2.69 -8.62
CA ASN A 665 -10.97 -3.56 -7.59
C ASN A 665 -12.07 -4.39 -6.92
N VAL A 666 -12.92 -3.75 -6.13
CA VAL A 666 -14.12 -4.38 -5.56
C VAL A 666 -15.31 -4.08 -6.47
N HIS A 667 -15.61 -4.99 -7.35
CA HIS A 667 -16.64 -4.77 -8.38
C HIS A 667 -18.02 -4.43 -7.81
N PRO A 668 -18.80 -3.54 -8.44
CA PRO A 668 -20.18 -3.23 -8.08
C PRO A 668 -21.08 -4.47 -7.93
N GLN A 669 -20.72 -5.57 -8.59
CA GLN A 669 -21.37 -6.87 -8.42
C GLN A 669 -21.53 -7.26 -6.95
N ASN A 670 -20.54 -6.98 -6.10
CA ASN A 670 -20.60 -7.26 -4.67
C ASN A 670 -21.85 -6.63 -4.01
N THR A 671 -22.08 -5.36 -4.28
CA THR A 671 -23.26 -4.66 -3.74
C THR A 671 -24.55 -5.14 -4.41
N PHE A 672 -24.60 -5.34 -5.71
CA PHE A 672 -25.78 -5.81 -6.40
C PHE A 672 -26.26 -7.18 -5.91
N GLU A 673 -25.36 -8.15 -5.76
CA GLU A 673 -25.69 -9.48 -5.25
C GLU A 673 -26.12 -9.47 -3.78
N TYR A 674 -25.51 -8.61 -2.96
CA TYR A 674 -25.93 -8.46 -1.56
C TYR A 674 -27.28 -7.78 -1.44
N SER A 675 -27.54 -6.76 -2.25
CA SER A 675 -28.83 -6.07 -2.29
C SER A 675 -29.96 -7.00 -2.66
N GLU A 676 -29.75 -7.88 -3.66
CA GLU A 676 -30.72 -8.92 -4.00
C GLU A 676 -30.96 -9.86 -2.82
N ALA A 677 -29.92 -10.30 -2.12
CA ALA A 677 -30.07 -11.16 -0.95
C ALA A 677 -30.86 -10.49 0.18
N LEU A 678 -30.63 -9.18 0.41
CA LEU A 678 -31.38 -8.42 1.40
C LEU A 678 -32.87 -8.25 1.02
N VAL A 679 -33.16 -8.03 -0.27
CA VAL A 679 -34.55 -7.96 -0.79
C VAL A 679 -35.26 -9.30 -0.55
N GLN A 680 -34.61 -10.43 -0.88
CA GLN A 680 -35.20 -11.76 -0.69
C GLN A 680 -35.37 -12.11 0.80
N ALA A 681 -34.54 -11.52 1.69
CA ALA A 681 -34.63 -11.67 3.15
C ALA A 681 -35.60 -10.63 3.81
N ASP A 682 -36.32 -9.82 3.02
CA ASP A 682 -37.22 -8.75 3.48
C ASP A 682 -36.55 -7.76 4.45
N LYS A 683 -35.34 -7.31 4.09
CA LYS A 683 -34.55 -6.36 4.89
C LYS A 683 -34.49 -4.98 4.25
N ASP A 684 -34.72 -3.97 5.05
CA ASP A 684 -34.57 -2.56 4.63
C ASP A 684 -33.09 -2.15 4.61
N PHE A 685 -32.72 -1.44 3.54
CA PHE A 685 -31.39 -0.84 3.38
C PHE A 685 -31.45 0.38 2.45
N LYS A 686 -30.37 1.15 2.39
CA LYS A 686 -30.17 2.22 1.41
C LYS A 686 -28.85 2.06 0.68
N GLU A 687 -28.83 2.48 -0.58
CA GLU A 687 -27.64 2.52 -1.42
C GLU A 687 -27.35 3.94 -1.89
N LEU A 688 -26.04 4.22 -2.05
CA LEU A 688 -25.55 5.46 -2.62
C LEU A 688 -24.46 5.14 -3.66
N TRP A 689 -24.76 5.40 -4.93
CA TRP A 689 -23.88 5.13 -6.04
C TRP A 689 -23.14 6.38 -6.50
N TYR A 690 -21.85 6.21 -6.83
CA TYR A 690 -20.99 7.28 -7.34
C TYR A 690 -20.55 6.98 -8.77
N THR A 691 -21.15 7.71 -9.71
CA THR A 691 -20.94 7.56 -11.15
C THR A 691 -19.47 7.76 -11.50
N ASN A 692 -18.89 6.83 -12.31
CA ASN A 692 -17.49 6.83 -12.77
C ASN A 692 -16.44 6.89 -11.65
N ARG A 693 -16.78 6.59 -10.42
CA ARG A 693 -15.82 6.55 -9.31
C ARG A 693 -15.32 5.13 -9.10
N ASN A 694 -14.01 5.02 -8.94
CA ASN A 694 -13.33 3.78 -8.60
C ASN A 694 -13.38 3.51 -7.08
N HIS A 695 -12.58 2.55 -6.61
CA HIS A 695 -12.51 2.13 -5.21
C HIS A 695 -12.23 3.28 -4.21
N GLY A 696 -11.54 4.31 -4.64
CA GLY A 696 -11.23 5.48 -3.82
C GLY A 696 -12.37 6.47 -3.62
N ILE A 697 -13.44 6.42 -4.41
CA ILE A 697 -14.61 7.33 -4.39
C ILE A 697 -14.17 8.79 -4.17
N SER A 698 -13.41 9.33 -5.10
CA SER A 698 -12.79 10.66 -5.01
C SER A 698 -13.00 11.49 -6.27
N GLY A 699 -12.55 12.74 -6.26
CA GLY A 699 -12.63 13.68 -7.37
C GLY A 699 -13.76 14.72 -7.21
N GLY A 700 -13.43 15.98 -7.47
CA GLY A 700 -14.34 17.09 -7.28
C GLY A 700 -14.89 17.16 -5.85
N ASN A 701 -16.21 17.26 -5.70
CA ASN A 701 -16.90 17.30 -4.40
C ASN A 701 -17.23 15.90 -3.82
N THR A 702 -16.83 14.82 -4.48
CA THR A 702 -17.29 13.45 -4.17
C THR A 702 -16.98 13.05 -2.72
N ARG A 703 -15.74 13.27 -2.27
CA ARG A 703 -15.33 12.90 -0.90
C ARG A 703 -16.09 13.69 0.17
N ASN A 704 -16.29 14.98 -0.03
CA ASN A 704 -17.09 15.81 0.88
C ASN A 704 -18.55 15.32 0.94
N HIS A 705 -19.13 14.95 -0.20
CA HIS A 705 -20.48 14.40 -0.26
C HIS A 705 -20.57 13.08 0.50
N LEU A 706 -19.66 12.14 0.26
CA LEU A 706 -19.61 10.83 0.93
C LEU A 706 -19.55 10.98 2.46
N LEU A 707 -18.58 11.75 2.97
CA LEU A 707 -18.44 11.94 4.42
C LEU A 707 -19.67 12.61 5.06
N ARG A 708 -20.31 13.53 4.35
CA ARG A 708 -21.57 14.13 4.80
C ARG A 708 -22.70 13.10 4.86
N GLN A 709 -22.81 12.19 3.87
CA GLN A 709 -23.81 11.14 3.88
C GLN A 709 -23.58 10.16 5.05
N ILE A 710 -22.36 9.76 5.30
CA ILE A 710 -21.98 8.93 6.46
C ILE A 710 -22.40 9.63 7.76
N THR A 711 -22.04 10.90 7.92
CA THR A 711 -22.40 11.68 9.12
C THR A 711 -23.91 11.80 9.32
N ASN A 712 -24.64 12.18 8.26
CA ASN A 712 -26.09 12.32 8.32
C ASN A 712 -26.77 11.01 8.63
N TRP A 713 -26.29 9.88 8.06
CA TRP A 713 -26.84 8.57 8.36
C TRP A 713 -26.81 8.25 9.85
N PHE A 714 -25.69 8.43 10.51
CA PHE A 714 -25.58 8.20 11.95
C PHE A 714 -26.40 9.19 12.75
N LYS A 715 -26.43 10.47 12.38
CA LYS A 715 -27.27 11.49 13.03
C LYS A 715 -28.75 11.18 12.96
N ASP A 716 -29.22 10.66 11.82
CA ASP A 716 -30.63 10.34 11.60
C ASP A 716 -31.08 9.04 12.27
N LYS A 717 -30.16 8.07 12.42
CA LYS A 717 -30.46 6.71 12.90
C LYS A 717 -30.12 6.48 14.36
N MET A 718 -29.25 7.31 14.94
CA MET A 718 -28.71 7.10 16.29
C MET A 718 -29.03 8.25 17.26
N LYS A 719 -29.91 9.18 16.91
CA LYS A 719 -30.38 10.27 17.78
C LYS A 719 -31.81 10.11 18.14
#